data_0f6539468593ee6922ce619c8a691c7b
#
_entry.id   0f6539468593ee6922ce619c8a691c7b
#
_cell.length_a   1.000
_cell.length_b   1.000
_cell.length_c   1.000
_cell.angle_alpha   90.00
_cell.angle_beta   90.00
_cell.angle_gamma   90.00
#
_symmetry.space_group_name_H-M   'P 1'
#
loop_
_entity.id
_entity.type
_entity.pdbx_description
1 polymer ?
#
loop_
_entity_poly.entity_id
_entity_poly.type
_entity_poly.pdbx_seq_one_letter_code
_entity_poly.pdbx_strand_id
1 'polypeptide(L)'
;MNARKLNILMAAAVCALLEWSCSVPAAAQQAKPRPAWLHDTPIVLVSNHDSMPIFRRRVGGNTTWQEDEYYNKEHTEEAVRKLKELGVTVVVTHFYKGFGLEAESAHRKKALELVALVKKYGMKVGVYVGSTIAYETFLAEKPEAESWFVPDYLGRPVFYSEQTFRKRAYFMHPGYREYMRRVLRTAEDEFHADLIHFDNTSMQAEPAIFQHPLAIEDFREFLKTKYTPAQLEKRFGFSDVRFVLPPKYDRPLGAINDPLFQEWADFRCVQLTRYYAEMEELLRAQNPQVAVETNPHSGISGRNTIWEQGVDYPRLLAHMDAVWTEEGDPAGVTADGILVSRIRSFKMANTLHNTLFVASGGSGGNTLEMAESLAFDRQCIGDLGGTLAGYDTPEDQRRYVQFFHKNFEQYRSVDNIADVAVLHSFASMGFNNDRPAVSTMLFEQSLIQSHIPFDVIFDDNLRDLSKYRVLALADQECLDDQQMDLIRKFVAGGGSVVATEYSSLFTNWRERRPDFGLKDLFRASAPPWQGARAHEQFPRTGPVRSQAGRGRVVYIPEIQAAIEKPTGARMTSQFWKLPVNWKEITDSVRWAAGGSFSLEVSAPSTVIVEPMEQPQTKKLLVHLVNYDVARTPSVSNVDVKFRLPHGAAVAKVTLLSPDRAEVPALSHKMADGAVAFTVPRLATYDLAVIQME
;
A
#
# COMPACT_ATOMS: atom_id res chain seq x y z
N MET A 1 -44.26 41.11 -7.91
CA MET A 1 -43.22 40.13 -8.30
C MET A 1 -43.73 38.76 -7.87
N ASN A 2 -44.06 37.90 -8.81
CA ASN A 2 -44.98 36.79 -8.65
C ASN A 2 -44.44 35.59 -7.87
N ALA A 3 -45.19 35.08 -6.92
CA ALA A 3 -44.94 33.88 -6.12
C ALA A 3 -44.62 32.62 -6.95
N ARG A 4 -44.90 32.59 -8.23
CA ARG A 4 -44.55 31.50 -9.17
C ARG A 4 -43.03 31.46 -9.53
N LYS A 5 -42.31 32.57 -9.45
CA LYS A 5 -40.85 32.59 -9.72
C LYS A 5 -39.99 32.14 -8.50
N LEU A 6 -40.55 32.27 -7.28
CA LEU A 6 -39.86 31.83 -6.07
C LEU A 6 -39.96 30.31 -5.91
N ASN A 7 -41.04 29.69 -6.34
CA ASN A 7 -41.17 28.22 -6.28
C ASN A 7 -40.36 27.49 -7.34
N ILE A 8 -40.02 28.11 -8.45
CA ILE A 8 -39.13 27.51 -9.48
C ILE A 8 -37.66 27.60 -9.06
N LEU A 9 -37.27 28.65 -8.34
CA LEU A 9 -35.89 28.76 -7.79
C LEU A 9 -35.67 27.87 -6.57
N MET A 10 -36.69 27.60 -5.74
CA MET A 10 -36.61 26.61 -4.68
C MET A 10 -36.62 25.17 -5.20
N ALA A 11 -37.36 24.86 -6.25
CA ALA A 11 -37.38 23.56 -6.88
C ALA A 11 -36.03 23.25 -7.58
N ALA A 12 -35.36 24.24 -8.19
CA ALA A 12 -34.05 24.10 -8.80
C ALA A 12 -32.92 23.94 -7.75
N ALA A 13 -33.01 24.58 -6.58
CA ALA A 13 -32.06 24.43 -5.49
C ALA A 13 -32.25 23.10 -4.73
N VAL A 14 -33.44 22.54 -4.67
CA VAL A 14 -33.69 21.22 -4.06
C VAL A 14 -33.31 20.10 -5.03
N CYS A 15 -33.45 20.28 -6.36
CA CYS A 15 -32.95 19.30 -7.33
C CYS A 15 -31.40 19.25 -7.41
N ALA A 16 -30.70 20.37 -7.14
CA ALA A 16 -29.22 20.37 -7.11
C ALA A 16 -28.63 19.73 -5.84
N LEU A 17 -29.46 19.47 -4.81
CA LEU A 17 -29.04 18.78 -3.59
C LEU A 17 -29.44 17.28 -3.56
N LEU A 18 -30.17 16.80 -4.56
CA LEU A 18 -30.64 15.42 -4.67
C LEU A 18 -29.93 14.58 -5.73
N GLU A 19 -28.97 15.14 -6.46
CA GLU A 19 -28.15 14.39 -7.44
C GLU A 19 -26.82 13.83 -6.88
N TRP A 20 -26.67 13.79 -5.55
CA TRP A 20 -25.50 13.16 -4.90
C TRP A 20 -25.79 11.77 -4.32
N SER A 21 -26.82 11.11 -4.81
CA SER A 21 -27.10 9.71 -4.48
C SER A 21 -27.23 8.91 -5.76
N CYS A 22 -26.14 8.40 -6.23
CA CYS A 22 -25.97 7.13 -6.96
C CYS A 22 -24.55 7.09 -7.46
N SER A 23 -23.81 6.09 -7.02
CA SER A 23 -22.58 5.59 -7.64
C SER A 23 -21.90 6.68 -8.49
N VAL A 24 -20.99 7.45 -7.86
CA VAL A 24 -19.99 8.16 -8.65
C VAL A 24 -19.43 7.08 -9.57
N PRO A 25 -19.69 7.10 -10.90
CA PRO A 25 -18.87 6.29 -11.78
C PRO A 25 -17.48 6.81 -11.45
N ALA A 26 -16.59 5.91 -11.08
CA ALA A 26 -15.16 6.23 -11.05
C ALA A 26 -14.82 6.66 -12.49
N ALA A 27 -15.09 7.93 -12.81
CA ALA A 27 -14.34 8.60 -13.85
C ALA A 27 -12.91 8.30 -13.48
N ALA A 28 -12.12 7.77 -14.41
CA ALA A 28 -10.70 7.60 -14.23
C ALA A 28 -10.23 8.86 -13.51
N GLN A 29 -9.91 8.73 -12.24
CA GLN A 29 -9.66 9.88 -11.38
C GLN A 29 -8.43 10.49 -11.99
N GLN A 30 -8.59 11.63 -12.67
CA GLN A 30 -7.43 12.37 -13.16
C GLN A 30 -6.57 12.58 -11.93
N ALA A 31 -5.38 11.99 -11.96
CA ALA A 31 -4.45 12.06 -10.84
C ALA A 31 -4.36 13.52 -10.41
N LYS A 32 -4.75 13.83 -9.17
CA LYS A 32 -4.63 15.18 -8.62
C LYS A 32 -3.17 15.60 -8.77
N PRO A 33 -2.90 16.87 -9.15
CA PRO A 33 -1.53 17.35 -9.24
C PRO A 33 -0.87 17.21 -7.86
N ARG A 34 0.13 16.36 -7.78
CA ARG A 34 0.94 16.15 -6.59
C ARG A 34 1.93 17.27 -6.42
N PRO A 35 2.39 17.54 -5.19
CA PRO A 35 3.47 18.49 -4.96
C PRO A 35 4.69 18.15 -5.81
N ALA A 36 5.15 19.12 -6.63
CA ALA A 36 6.23 18.89 -7.59
C ALA A 36 7.52 18.37 -6.94
N TRP A 37 7.79 18.78 -5.71
CA TRP A 37 8.99 18.36 -5.00
C TRP A 37 9.07 16.85 -4.74
N LEU A 38 7.95 16.16 -4.63
CA LEU A 38 7.92 14.68 -4.48
C LEU A 38 8.44 13.95 -5.73
N HIS A 39 8.41 14.60 -6.89
CA HIS A 39 8.89 14.01 -8.14
C HIS A 39 10.24 14.58 -8.59
N ASP A 40 10.51 15.83 -8.20
CA ASP A 40 11.67 16.58 -8.70
C ASP A 40 12.86 16.55 -7.75
N THR A 41 12.69 15.98 -6.55
CA THR A 41 13.74 15.91 -5.52
C THR A 41 13.98 14.45 -5.13
N PRO A 42 15.24 14.00 -5.02
CA PRO A 42 15.54 12.71 -4.42
C PRO A 42 15.07 12.73 -2.96
N ILE A 43 14.23 11.76 -2.57
CA ILE A 43 13.70 11.70 -1.21
C ILE A 43 14.61 10.82 -0.38
N VAL A 44 15.33 11.43 0.53
CA VAL A 44 16.11 10.79 1.60
C VAL A 44 15.50 11.26 2.90
N LEU A 45 14.74 10.37 3.54
CA LEU A 45 13.92 10.70 4.69
C LEU A 45 14.67 10.43 6.00
N VAL A 46 14.44 11.27 6.98
CA VAL A 46 14.77 11.05 8.39
C VAL A 46 13.54 11.42 9.21
N SER A 47 13.09 10.52 10.07
CA SER A 47 11.93 10.76 10.91
C SER A 47 12.20 10.48 12.38
N ASN A 48 11.72 11.36 13.28
CA ASN A 48 11.68 11.12 14.70
C ASN A 48 10.32 11.51 15.28
N HIS A 49 9.38 10.59 15.19
CA HIS A 49 8.00 10.79 15.59
C HIS A 49 7.80 10.72 17.11
N ASP A 50 8.68 10.02 17.82
CA ASP A 50 8.50 9.60 19.21
C ASP A 50 9.51 10.23 20.18
N SER A 51 10.21 11.27 19.74
CA SER A 51 11.26 11.92 20.55
C SER A 51 10.74 12.73 21.73
N MET A 52 9.46 13.11 21.73
CA MET A 52 8.87 13.96 22.77
C MET A 52 8.99 13.36 24.18
N PRO A 53 9.65 14.03 25.15
CA PRO A 53 9.80 13.53 26.50
C PRO A 53 8.48 13.17 27.20
N ILE A 54 7.41 13.92 26.96
CA ILE A 54 6.08 13.59 27.51
C ILE A 54 5.58 12.24 27.01
N PHE A 55 5.79 11.94 25.74
CA PHE A 55 5.40 10.66 25.15
C PHE A 55 6.25 9.52 25.70
N ARG A 56 7.57 9.65 25.71
CA ARG A 56 8.50 8.64 26.19
C ARG A 56 8.25 8.26 27.65
N ARG A 57 7.98 9.26 28.52
CA ARG A 57 7.61 9.00 29.93
C ARG A 57 6.35 8.17 30.07
N ARG A 58 5.38 8.31 29.15
CA ARG A 58 4.11 7.55 29.22
C ARG A 58 4.22 6.16 28.62
N VAL A 59 4.97 5.98 27.53
CA VAL A 59 5.09 4.69 26.81
C VAL A 59 6.17 3.80 27.40
N GLY A 60 7.35 4.34 27.69
CA GLY A 60 8.53 3.59 28.10
C GLY A 60 8.83 3.62 29.60
N GLY A 61 8.01 4.29 30.41
CA GLY A 61 8.31 4.52 31.82
C GLY A 61 9.22 5.75 32.02
N ASN A 62 10.17 5.67 32.95
CA ASN A 62 11.09 6.78 33.20
C ASN A 62 12.13 6.91 32.10
N THR A 63 12.19 8.06 31.45
CA THR A 63 13.26 8.38 30.51
C THR A 63 14.59 8.45 31.24
N THR A 64 15.64 7.95 30.59
CA THR A 64 17.00 8.09 31.08
C THR A 64 17.54 9.50 30.79
N TRP A 65 18.59 9.92 31.50
CA TRP A 65 19.27 11.17 31.18
C TRP A 65 19.85 11.18 29.76
N GLN A 66 20.20 10.01 29.21
CA GLN A 66 20.69 9.85 27.85
C GLN A 66 19.62 10.18 26.82
N GLU A 67 18.36 9.80 27.05
CA GLU A 67 17.25 10.14 26.15
C GLU A 67 16.95 11.65 26.15
N ASP A 68 17.03 12.31 27.32
CA ASP A 68 16.90 13.78 27.38
C ASP A 68 18.11 14.47 26.69
N GLU A 69 19.31 13.93 26.79
CA GLU A 69 20.50 14.41 26.07
C GLU A 69 20.35 14.24 24.56
N TYR A 70 19.89 13.08 24.09
CA TYR A 70 19.63 12.82 22.67
C TYR A 70 18.55 13.75 22.13
N TYR A 71 17.44 13.95 22.83
CA TYR A 71 16.40 14.90 22.47
C TYR A 71 16.95 16.32 22.28
N ASN A 72 17.78 16.79 23.20
CA ASN A 72 18.40 18.11 23.09
C ASN A 72 19.40 18.18 21.94
N LYS A 73 20.20 17.12 21.71
CA LYS A 73 21.18 17.05 20.62
C LYS A 73 20.53 17.08 19.24
N GLU A 74 19.41 16.42 19.07
CA GLU A 74 18.64 16.42 17.82
C GLU A 74 18.23 17.82 17.37
N HIS A 75 18.01 18.75 18.30
CA HIS A 75 17.58 20.11 18.04
C HIS A 75 18.74 21.12 17.91
N THR A 76 19.94 20.63 17.62
CA THR A 76 21.13 21.47 17.42
C THR A 76 21.43 21.69 15.94
N GLU A 77 22.05 22.83 15.64
CA GLU A 77 22.53 23.11 14.27
C GLU A 77 23.55 22.08 13.78
N GLU A 78 24.36 21.53 14.67
CA GLU A 78 25.35 20.49 14.33
C GLU A 78 24.65 19.23 13.82
N ALA A 79 23.59 18.76 14.51
CA ALA A 79 22.82 17.61 14.08
C ALA A 79 22.22 17.85 12.69
N VAL A 80 21.54 18.97 12.48
CA VAL A 80 20.92 19.31 11.18
C VAL A 80 21.98 19.44 10.06
N ARG A 81 23.15 20.01 10.33
CA ARG A 81 24.24 20.09 9.39
C ARG A 81 24.74 18.67 8.98
N LYS A 82 24.85 17.76 9.96
CA LYS A 82 25.22 16.35 9.69
C LYS A 82 24.19 15.62 8.81
N LEU A 83 22.89 15.89 9.01
CA LEU A 83 21.85 15.36 8.12
C LEU A 83 22.04 15.87 6.68
N LYS A 84 22.27 17.17 6.53
CA LYS A 84 22.55 17.76 5.19
C LYS A 84 23.79 17.18 4.53
N GLU A 85 24.85 16.98 5.29
CA GLU A 85 26.10 16.36 4.80
C GLU A 85 25.89 14.88 4.40
N LEU A 86 25.01 14.16 5.09
CA LEU A 86 24.62 12.81 4.72
C LEU A 86 23.82 12.78 3.39
N GLY A 87 23.14 13.86 3.05
CA GLY A 87 22.29 13.95 1.87
C GLY A 87 20.78 13.87 2.16
N VAL A 88 20.37 14.03 3.43
CA VAL A 88 18.96 14.09 3.78
C VAL A 88 18.27 15.26 3.09
N THR A 89 17.06 15.02 2.61
CA THR A 89 16.25 16.01 1.91
C THR A 89 14.95 16.35 2.61
N VAL A 90 14.43 15.42 3.43
CA VAL A 90 13.19 15.56 4.19
C VAL A 90 13.43 15.16 5.64
N VAL A 91 13.04 16.00 6.58
CA VAL A 91 13.07 15.73 8.01
C VAL A 91 11.65 15.78 8.56
N VAL A 92 11.17 14.67 9.10
CA VAL A 92 9.87 14.61 9.79
C VAL A 92 10.09 14.65 11.29
N THR A 93 9.50 15.64 11.95
CA THR A 93 9.62 15.85 13.40
C THR A 93 8.29 15.67 14.11
N HIS A 94 8.36 15.50 15.43
CA HIS A 94 7.16 15.51 16.26
C HIS A 94 6.44 16.87 16.18
N PHE A 95 5.11 16.82 16.26
CA PHE A 95 4.27 18.01 16.32
C PHE A 95 3.07 17.78 17.21
N TYR A 96 2.18 16.86 16.87
CA TYR A 96 0.96 16.57 17.62
C TYR A 96 0.78 15.06 17.80
N LYS A 97 0.94 14.60 19.04
CA LYS A 97 0.79 13.17 19.40
C LYS A 97 -0.61 12.82 19.91
N GLY A 98 -1.42 13.82 20.26
CA GLY A 98 -2.76 13.63 20.81
C GLY A 98 -2.89 13.96 22.30
N PHE A 99 -1.85 14.53 22.95
CA PHE A 99 -1.95 15.02 24.34
C PHE A 99 -2.76 16.32 24.47
N GLY A 100 -2.96 17.02 23.37
CA GLY A 100 -3.56 18.34 23.28
C GLY A 100 -2.54 19.42 22.91
N LEU A 101 -2.97 20.41 22.12
CA LEU A 101 -2.08 21.49 21.66
C LEU A 101 -1.49 22.29 22.83
N GLU A 102 -2.21 22.43 23.94
CA GLU A 102 -1.72 23.12 25.12
C GLU A 102 -0.67 22.29 25.85
N ALA A 103 -0.95 21.01 26.12
CA ALA A 103 -0.04 20.10 26.79
C ALA A 103 1.27 19.88 26.00
N GLU A 104 1.21 19.92 24.67
CA GLU A 104 2.36 19.76 23.79
C GLU A 104 3.08 21.09 23.47
N SER A 105 2.63 22.23 23.98
CA SER A 105 3.12 23.56 23.59
C SER A 105 4.62 23.77 23.78
N ALA A 106 5.20 23.25 24.87
CA ALA A 106 6.64 23.36 25.12
C ALA A 106 7.47 22.56 24.11
N HIS A 107 7.00 21.34 23.79
CA HIS A 107 7.65 20.48 22.79
C HIS A 107 7.47 21.03 21.38
N ARG A 108 6.31 21.64 21.09
CA ARG A 108 6.06 22.33 19.81
C ARG A 108 7.03 23.51 19.60
N LYS A 109 7.29 24.31 20.62
CA LYS A 109 8.32 25.36 20.53
C LYS A 109 9.70 24.81 20.21
N LYS A 110 10.07 23.69 20.83
CA LYS A 110 11.36 23.02 20.57
C LYS A 110 11.42 22.46 19.14
N ALA A 111 10.32 21.87 18.65
CA ALA A 111 10.23 21.43 17.27
C ALA A 111 10.35 22.59 16.27
N LEU A 112 9.81 23.78 16.57
CA LEU A 112 9.97 24.97 15.72
C LEU A 112 11.43 25.43 15.61
N GLU A 113 12.24 25.30 16.69
CA GLU A 113 13.68 25.55 16.61
C GLU A 113 14.35 24.60 15.59
N LEU A 114 14.01 23.30 15.63
CA LEU A 114 14.50 22.32 14.65
C LEU A 114 14.04 22.67 13.24
N VAL A 115 12.78 23.00 13.04
CA VAL A 115 12.21 23.38 11.74
C VAL A 115 12.94 24.57 11.14
N ALA A 116 13.25 25.60 11.94
CA ALA A 116 14.02 26.76 11.48
C ALA A 116 15.41 26.35 10.96
N LEU A 117 16.09 25.43 11.66
CA LEU A 117 17.38 24.90 11.25
C LEU A 117 17.26 24.05 9.98
N VAL A 118 16.28 23.15 9.89
CA VAL A 118 16.05 22.31 8.70
C VAL A 118 15.84 23.17 7.46
N LYS A 119 15.01 24.22 7.57
CA LYS A 119 14.76 25.16 6.47
C LYS A 119 16.00 26.01 6.11
N LYS A 120 16.79 26.43 7.12
CA LYS A 120 18.06 27.12 6.89
C LYS A 120 19.02 26.33 6.01
N TYR A 121 19.03 24.99 6.14
CA TYR A 121 19.83 24.10 5.32
C TYR A 121 19.15 23.61 4.03
N GLY A 122 17.98 24.18 3.68
CA GLY A 122 17.27 23.90 2.42
C GLY A 122 16.69 22.49 2.33
N MET A 123 16.35 21.88 3.46
CA MET A 123 15.63 20.61 3.53
C MET A 123 14.14 20.85 3.73
N LYS A 124 13.32 19.87 3.33
CA LYS A 124 11.88 19.86 3.52
C LYS A 124 11.51 19.46 4.93
N VAL A 125 10.39 19.96 5.43
CA VAL A 125 9.89 19.73 6.79
C VAL A 125 8.61 18.93 6.73
N GLY A 126 8.62 17.74 7.34
CA GLY A 126 7.42 16.99 7.68
C GLY A 126 7.07 17.13 9.16
N VAL A 127 5.79 17.01 9.48
CA VAL A 127 5.31 17.00 10.86
C VAL A 127 4.39 15.81 11.12
N TYR A 128 4.59 15.19 12.30
CA TYR A 128 3.77 14.05 12.76
C TYR A 128 2.46 14.53 13.36
N VAL A 129 1.35 13.89 12.97
CA VAL A 129 0.00 14.14 13.47
C VAL A 129 -0.68 12.84 13.88
N GLY A 130 -0.87 12.61 15.17
CA GLY A 130 -1.72 11.53 15.70
C GLY A 130 -3.18 11.79 15.35
N SER A 131 -3.79 10.98 14.49
CA SER A 131 -5.00 11.37 13.76
C SER A 131 -6.31 10.74 14.26
N THR A 132 -6.25 9.63 15.01
CA THR A 132 -7.47 8.94 15.50
C THR A 132 -7.45 8.61 16.98
N ILE A 133 -6.50 9.17 17.72
CA ILE A 133 -6.29 8.93 19.14
C ILE A 133 -6.16 10.23 19.92
N ALA A 134 -6.45 10.16 21.22
CA ALA A 134 -6.19 11.24 22.17
C ALA A 134 -5.68 10.67 23.50
N TYR A 135 -4.92 11.47 24.22
CA TYR A 135 -4.33 11.10 25.50
C TYR A 135 -5.11 11.74 26.67
N GLU A 136 -4.82 11.32 27.89
CA GLU A 136 -5.52 11.80 29.09
C GLU A 136 -5.48 13.32 29.27
N THR A 137 -4.34 13.94 28.96
CA THR A 137 -4.16 15.40 29.07
C THR A 137 -5.01 16.19 28.09
N PHE A 138 -5.46 15.56 26.99
CA PHE A 138 -6.40 16.16 26.06
C PHE A 138 -7.71 16.57 26.73
N LEU A 139 -8.18 15.81 27.73
CA LEU A 139 -9.38 16.14 28.48
C LEU A 139 -9.22 17.37 29.41
N ALA A 140 -7.98 17.75 29.77
CA ALA A 140 -7.76 19.00 30.48
C ALA A 140 -8.02 20.22 29.58
N GLU A 141 -7.68 20.13 28.28
CA GLU A 141 -7.96 21.16 27.28
C GLU A 141 -9.41 21.10 26.79
N LYS A 142 -9.96 19.87 26.62
CA LYS A 142 -11.27 19.58 26.04
C LYS A 142 -12.06 18.60 26.92
N PRO A 143 -12.62 19.02 28.08
CA PRO A 143 -13.39 18.12 28.94
C PRO A 143 -14.58 17.45 28.26
N GLU A 144 -15.23 18.15 27.30
CA GLU A 144 -16.34 17.61 26.51
C GLU A 144 -15.95 16.45 25.60
N ALA A 145 -14.66 16.28 25.33
CA ALA A 145 -14.15 15.23 24.46
C ALA A 145 -14.29 13.81 25.04
N GLU A 146 -14.66 13.67 26.30
CA GLU A 146 -14.99 12.36 26.85
C GLU A 146 -16.11 11.68 26.04
N SER A 147 -17.07 12.47 25.56
CA SER A 147 -18.14 11.99 24.69
C SER A 147 -17.70 11.69 23.23
N TRP A 148 -16.48 12.06 22.84
CA TRP A 148 -15.94 11.80 21.51
C TRP A 148 -15.23 10.45 21.40
N PHE A 149 -14.90 9.86 22.57
CA PHE A 149 -14.18 8.59 22.59
C PHE A 149 -15.10 7.41 22.29
N VAL A 150 -14.51 6.41 21.68
CA VAL A 150 -15.21 5.18 21.30
C VAL A 150 -15.46 4.32 22.54
N PRO A 151 -16.72 4.02 22.89
CA PRO A 151 -17.01 3.00 23.88
C PRO A 151 -17.04 1.61 23.26
N ASP A 152 -16.65 0.60 24.05
CA ASP A 152 -16.93 -0.80 23.76
C ASP A 152 -18.41 -1.14 24.10
N TYR A 153 -18.82 -2.38 23.89
CA TYR A 153 -20.19 -2.82 24.16
C TYR A 153 -20.60 -2.83 25.65
N LEU A 154 -19.66 -2.63 26.54
CA LEU A 154 -19.90 -2.43 27.97
C LEU A 154 -19.87 -0.96 28.36
N GLY A 155 -19.72 -0.04 27.40
CA GLY A 155 -19.61 1.38 27.64
C GLY A 155 -18.23 1.84 28.13
N ARG A 156 -17.20 1.00 28.05
CA ARG A 156 -15.85 1.34 28.47
C ARG A 156 -15.07 1.96 27.32
N PRO A 157 -14.18 2.94 27.59
CA PRO A 157 -13.34 3.52 26.53
C PRO A 157 -12.48 2.46 25.84
N VAL A 158 -12.39 2.51 24.51
CA VAL A 158 -11.46 1.68 23.73
C VAL A 158 -10.08 2.34 23.75
N PHE A 159 -9.07 1.56 24.07
CA PHE A 159 -7.69 2.01 24.16
C PHE A 159 -6.83 1.48 22.99
N TYR A 160 -5.66 2.08 22.82
CA TYR A 160 -4.65 1.59 21.89
C TYR A 160 -3.84 0.49 22.56
N SER A 161 -4.12 -0.76 22.19
CA SER A 161 -3.45 -1.90 22.81
C SER A 161 -3.58 -1.86 24.37
N GLU A 162 -2.52 -2.14 25.08
CA GLU A 162 -2.47 -2.09 26.56
C GLU A 162 -2.25 -0.68 27.14
N GLN A 163 -2.12 0.32 26.26
CA GLN A 163 -1.84 1.70 26.68
C GLN A 163 -3.12 2.44 27.07
N THR A 164 -3.61 2.23 28.28
CA THR A 164 -4.88 2.78 28.77
C THR A 164 -4.96 4.32 28.79
N PHE A 165 -3.83 4.99 28.64
CA PHE A 165 -3.72 6.45 28.52
C PHE A 165 -3.94 6.96 27.07
N ARG A 166 -3.95 6.07 26.06
CA ARG A 166 -4.23 6.40 24.65
C ARG A 166 -5.64 5.93 24.30
N LYS A 167 -6.58 6.87 24.20
CA LYS A 167 -7.98 6.58 23.90
C LYS A 167 -8.25 6.69 22.40
N ARG A 168 -9.10 5.82 21.87
CA ARG A 168 -9.58 5.90 20.50
C ARG A 168 -10.68 6.94 20.41
N ALA A 169 -10.52 7.91 19.52
CA ALA A 169 -11.56 8.88 19.20
C ALA A 169 -12.43 8.37 18.04
N TYR A 170 -13.73 8.66 18.10
CA TYR A 170 -14.54 8.58 16.89
C TYR A 170 -14.21 9.80 16.03
N PHE A 171 -13.28 9.63 15.13
CA PHE A 171 -12.71 10.73 14.34
C PHE A 171 -13.75 11.48 13.49
N MET A 172 -14.92 10.87 13.18
CA MET A 172 -16.05 11.54 12.52
C MET A 172 -16.90 12.39 13.47
N HIS A 173 -16.63 12.36 14.78
CA HIS A 173 -17.33 13.25 15.73
C HIS A 173 -17.06 14.72 15.37
N PRO A 174 -18.10 15.58 15.26
CA PRO A 174 -17.93 16.98 14.83
C PRO A 174 -16.89 17.76 15.65
N GLY A 175 -16.90 17.58 16.99
CA GLY A 175 -15.95 18.23 17.88
C GLY A 175 -14.50 17.77 17.63
N TYR A 176 -14.28 16.47 17.43
CA TYR A 176 -12.96 15.94 17.13
C TYR A 176 -12.45 16.45 15.77
N ARG A 177 -13.30 16.41 14.74
CA ARG A 177 -12.95 16.93 13.41
C ARG A 177 -12.57 18.42 13.46
N GLU A 178 -13.35 19.24 14.16
CA GLU A 178 -13.01 20.68 14.29
C GLU A 178 -11.69 20.89 15.05
N TYR A 179 -11.43 20.08 16.07
CA TYR A 179 -10.15 20.13 16.77
C TYR A 179 -8.98 19.74 15.85
N MET A 180 -9.13 18.68 15.05
CA MET A 180 -8.10 18.27 14.08
C MET A 180 -7.89 19.32 12.98
N ARG A 181 -8.94 20.01 12.52
CA ARG A 181 -8.77 21.18 11.64
C ARG A 181 -7.94 22.28 12.27
N ARG A 182 -8.10 22.53 13.58
CA ARG A 182 -7.25 23.48 14.33
C ARG A 182 -5.80 22.98 14.37
N VAL A 183 -5.57 21.69 14.63
CA VAL A 183 -4.24 21.07 14.59
C VAL A 183 -3.57 21.31 13.25
N LEU A 184 -4.27 21.03 12.13
CA LEU A 184 -3.72 21.16 10.79
C LEU A 184 -3.44 22.64 10.44
N ARG A 185 -4.32 23.56 10.81
CA ARG A 185 -4.04 25.00 10.66
C ARG A 185 -2.78 25.41 11.41
N THR A 186 -2.58 24.91 12.64
CA THR A 186 -1.35 25.17 13.40
C THR A 186 -0.11 24.62 12.71
N ALA A 187 -0.20 23.43 12.06
CA ALA A 187 0.90 22.87 11.28
C ALA A 187 1.27 23.76 10.07
N GLU A 188 0.29 24.33 9.38
CA GLU A 188 0.53 25.25 8.26
C GLU A 188 0.99 26.63 8.73
N ASP A 189 0.31 27.23 9.71
CA ASP A 189 0.54 28.61 10.13
C ASP A 189 1.88 28.79 10.89
N GLU A 190 2.24 27.83 11.75
CA GLU A 190 3.46 27.92 12.56
C GLU A 190 4.65 27.18 11.93
N PHE A 191 4.44 25.98 11.39
CA PHE A 191 5.52 25.13 10.85
C PHE A 191 5.76 25.34 9.36
N HIS A 192 4.75 25.82 8.63
CA HIS A 192 4.77 25.86 7.16
C HIS A 192 5.27 24.51 6.61
N ALA A 193 4.59 23.45 7.00
CA ALA A 193 5.01 22.08 6.74
C ALA A 193 4.97 21.75 5.24
N ASP A 194 5.99 21.06 4.76
CA ASP A 194 6.01 20.52 3.39
C ASP A 194 5.31 19.15 3.32
N LEU A 195 5.22 18.43 4.45
CA LEU A 195 4.61 17.11 4.57
C LEU A 195 3.83 16.99 5.89
N ILE A 196 2.62 16.47 5.82
CA ILE A 196 1.86 16.04 6.98
C ILE A 196 1.86 14.51 7.02
N HIS A 197 2.45 13.95 8.08
CA HIS A 197 2.42 12.52 8.37
C HIS A 197 1.26 12.22 9.33
N PHE A 198 0.20 11.60 8.82
CA PHE A 198 -0.90 11.11 9.63
C PHE A 198 -0.61 9.72 10.17
N ASP A 199 -0.43 9.63 11.48
CA ASP A 199 -0.26 8.35 12.16
C ASP A 199 -1.57 7.82 12.75
N ASN A 200 -1.60 6.52 13.03
CA ASN A 200 -2.75 5.78 13.55
C ASN A 200 -3.97 5.79 12.63
N THR A 201 -3.73 5.71 11.33
CA THR A 201 -4.76 5.69 10.29
C THR A 201 -5.55 4.40 10.33
N SER A 202 -6.55 4.34 11.22
CA SER A 202 -7.39 3.16 11.33
C SER A 202 -8.72 3.43 12.03
N MET A 203 -9.74 2.70 11.60
CA MET A 203 -10.97 2.45 12.32
C MET A 203 -11.04 0.97 12.64
N GLN A 204 -10.37 0.56 13.71
CA GLN A 204 -10.10 -0.85 13.99
C GLN A 204 -11.38 -1.68 14.22
N ALA A 205 -11.34 -2.92 13.78
CA ALA A 205 -12.38 -3.89 14.08
C ALA A 205 -12.27 -4.46 15.51
N GLU A 206 -11.06 -4.51 16.04
CA GLU A 206 -10.79 -5.03 17.38
C GLU A 206 -10.42 -3.95 18.40
N PRO A 207 -10.83 -4.05 19.65
CA PRO A 207 -11.87 -4.97 20.11
C PRO A 207 -13.18 -4.72 19.37
N ALA A 208 -13.89 -5.81 19.08
CA ALA A 208 -15.06 -5.81 18.22
C ALA A 208 -16.12 -4.88 18.72
N ILE A 209 -15.99 -3.54 18.62
CA ILE A 209 -17.20 -2.79 18.87
C ILE A 209 -16.94 -1.29 18.91
N PHE A 210 -17.21 -0.71 17.81
CA PHE A 210 -17.36 0.72 17.72
C PHE A 210 -18.81 1.08 18.11
N GLN A 211 -19.11 1.16 19.41
CA GLN A 211 -20.48 1.45 19.91
C GLN A 211 -20.75 2.94 20.13
N HIS A 212 -20.01 3.82 19.48
CA HIS A 212 -20.27 5.24 19.56
C HIS A 212 -21.64 5.57 18.93
N PRO A 213 -22.55 6.33 19.63
CA PRO A 213 -23.90 6.61 19.12
C PRO A 213 -23.92 7.21 17.71
N LEU A 214 -23.04 8.16 17.41
CA LEU A 214 -22.93 8.74 16.07
C LEU A 214 -22.45 7.72 15.04
N ALA A 215 -21.52 6.82 15.37
CA ALA A 215 -21.09 5.78 14.45
C ALA A 215 -22.21 4.79 14.12
N ILE A 216 -23.09 4.51 15.08
CA ILE A 216 -24.29 3.68 14.86
C ILE A 216 -25.26 4.36 13.90
N GLU A 217 -25.52 5.65 14.10
CA GLU A 217 -26.41 6.41 13.20
C GLU A 217 -25.79 6.56 11.80
N ASP A 218 -24.49 6.87 11.72
CA ASP A 218 -23.76 6.96 10.44
C ASP A 218 -23.80 5.62 9.69
N PHE A 219 -23.69 4.49 10.38
CA PHE A 219 -23.80 3.15 9.77
C PHE A 219 -25.22 2.87 9.24
N ARG A 220 -26.22 3.23 10.01
CA ARG A 220 -27.64 3.10 9.57
C ARG A 220 -27.92 3.97 8.35
N GLU A 221 -27.41 5.18 8.33
CA GLU A 221 -27.55 6.10 7.19
C GLU A 221 -26.78 5.59 5.96
N PHE A 222 -25.57 5.05 6.16
CA PHE A 222 -24.81 4.39 5.10
C PHE A 222 -25.64 3.26 4.44
N LEU A 223 -26.27 2.40 5.23
CA LEU A 223 -27.10 1.32 4.70
C LEU A 223 -28.30 1.84 3.89
N LYS A 224 -28.98 2.89 4.39
CA LYS A 224 -30.12 3.52 3.67
C LYS A 224 -29.69 4.21 2.39
N THR A 225 -28.51 4.82 2.37
CA THR A 225 -27.97 5.51 1.18
C THR A 225 -27.51 4.50 0.14
N LYS A 226 -26.91 3.40 0.57
CA LYS A 226 -26.35 2.36 -0.32
C LYS A 226 -27.44 1.48 -0.94
N TYR A 227 -28.55 1.24 -0.21
CA TYR A 227 -29.56 0.28 -0.58
C TYR A 227 -30.97 0.86 -0.55
N THR A 228 -31.78 0.51 -1.56
CA THR A 228 -33.23 0.69 -1.49
C THR A 228 -33.85 -0.28 -0.48
N PRO A 229 -35.07 -0.02 0.05
CA PRO A 229 -35.74 -0.97 0.96
C PRO A 229 -35.87 -2.39 0.40
N ALA A 230 -36.13 -2.55 -0.90
CA ALA A 230 -36.19 -3.86 -1.53
C ALA A 230 -34.84 -4.56 -1.61
N GLN A 231 -33.75 -3.81 -1.78
CA GLN A 231 -32.39 -4.36 -1.74
C GLN A 231 -31.97 -4.74 -0.32
N LEU A 232 -32.37 -3.94 0.70
CA LEU A 232 -32.16 -4.31 2.11
C LEU A 232 -32.87 -5.62 2.45
N GLU A 233 -34.14 -5.75 2.07
CA GLU A 233 -34.92 -6.96 2.26
C GLU A 233 -34.26 -8.17 1.60
N LYS A 234 -33.81 -8.02 0.35
CA LYS A 234 -33.12 -9.08 -0.36
C LYS A 234 -31.82 -9.49 0.31
N ARG A 235 -31.00 -8.51 0.79
CA ARG A 235 -29.67 -8.75 1.32
C ARG A 235 -29.67 -9.21 2.77
N PHE A 236 -30.55 -8.66 3.61
CA PHE A 236 -30.55 -8.85 5.07
C PHE A 236 -31.79 -9.59 5.59
N GLY A 237 -32.84 -9.77 4.79
CA GLY A 237 -34.12 -10.30 5.22
C GLY A 237 -34.99 -9.27 5.96
N PHE A 238 -34.60 -7.97 5.96
CA PHE A 238 -35.35 -6.86 6.55
C PHE A 238 -35.01 -5.55 5.85
N SER A 239 -35.96 -4.61 5.87
CA SER A 239 -35.79 -3.27 5.28
C SER A 239 -35.65 -2.14 6.31
N ASP A 240 -36.01 -2.40 7.57
CA ASP A 240 -35.91 -1.44 8.67
C ASP A 240 -34.57 -1.53 9.39
N VAL A 241 -33.73 -0.52 9.23
CA VAL A 241 -32.38 -0.47 9.81
C VAL A 241 -32.29 0.28 11.14
N ARG A 242 -33.44 0.78 11.71
CA ARG A 242 -33.45 1.61 12.93
C ARG A 242 -32.83 0.92 14.15
N PHE A 243 -32.80 -0.39 14.19
CA PHE A 243 -32.26 -1.18 15.28
C PHE A 243 -30.96 -1.92 14.93
N VAL A 244 -30.44 -1.69 13.72
CA VAL A 244 -29.15 -2.28 13.31
C VAL A 244 -28.04 -1.68 14.17
N LEU A 245 -27.15 -2.53 14.66
CA LEU A 245 -25.94 -2.17 15.40
C LEU A 245 -24.70 -2.67 14.64
N PRO A 246 -23.53 -2.01 14.82
CA PRO A 246 -22.28 -2.58 14.35
C PRO A 246 -22.11 -4.03 14.85
N PRO A 247 -21.68 -4.94 13.98
CA PRO A 247 -21.62 -6.35 14.32
C PRO A 247 -20.58 -6.62 15.42
N LYS A 248 -20.88 -7.57 16.29
CA LYS A 248 -20.02 -8.04 17.36
C LYS A 248 -19.46 -9.41 17.02
N TYR A 249 -18.19 -9.61 17.31
CA TYR A 249 -17.57 -10.95 17.21
C TYR A 249 -16.61 -11.18 18.39
N ASP A 250 -16.38 -12.44 18.72
CA ASP A 250 -15.61 -12.88 19.89
C ASP A 250 -14.51 -13.89 19.54
N ARG A 251 -14.30 -14.13 18.26
CA ARG A 251 -13.33 -15.10 17.74
C ARG A 251 -12.76 -14.62 16.39
N PRO A 252 -11.58 -15.11 15.98
CA PRO A 252 -11.05 -14.86 14.64
C PRO A 252 -12.05 -15.25 13.56
N LEU A 253 -12.27 -14.38 12.58
CA LEU A 253 -13.11 -14.62 11.42
C LEU A 253 -12.23 -15.15 10.28
N GLY A 254 -12.68 -16.24 9.66
CA GLY A 254 -12.18 -16.70 8.37
C GLY A 254 -12.95 -16.01 7.23
N ALA A 255 -13.77 -16.78 6.52
CA ALA A 255 -14.67 -16.24 5.53
C ALA A 255 -15.81 -15.43 6.16
N ILE A 256 -16.02 -14.21 5.71
CA ILE A 256 -17.03 -13.27 6.22
C ILE A 256 -18.28 -13.38 5.36
N ASN A 257 -19.20 -14.26 5.76
CA ASN A 257 -20.43 -14.52 5.02
C ASN A 257 -21.62 -13.68 5.51
N ASP A 258 -21.57 -13.16 6.74
CA ASP A 258 -22.65 -12.31 7.28
C ASP A 258 -22.67 -10.96 6.59
N PRO A 259 -23.79 -10.57 5.97
CA PRO A 259 -23.91 -9.29 5.26
C PRO A 259 -23.61 -8.06 6.11
N LEU A 260 -23.97 -8.06 7.40
CA LEU A 260 -23.69 -6.92 8.27
C LEU A 260 -22.19 -6.76 8.56
N PHE A 261 -21.44 -7.85 8.67
CA PHE A 261 -19.98 -7.78 8.80
C PHE A 261 -19.33 -7.22 7.52
N GLN A 262 -19.81 -7.62 6.35
CA GLN A 262 -19.33 -7.11 5.07
C GLN A 262 -19.61 -5.61 4.94
N GLU A 263 -20.84 -5.18 5.25
CA GLU A 263 -21.22 -3.76 5.20
C GLU A 263 -20.47 -2.93 6.27
N TRP A 264 -20.24 -3.49 7.45
CA TRP A 264 -19.44 -2.84 8.47
C TRP A 264 -17.98 -2.63 8.05
N ALA A 265 -17.39 -3.62 7.37
CA ALA A 265 -16.05 -3.48 6.80
C ALA A 265 -16.01 -2.35 5.75
N ASP A 266 -16.95 -2.34 4.81
CA ASP A 266 -17.04 -1.31 3.76
C ASP A 266 -17.33 0.09 4.35
N PHE A 267 -18.27 0.19 5.30
CA PHE A 267 -18.58 1.43 6.01
C PHE A 267 -17.34 2.06 6.66
N ARG A 268 -16.53 1.25 7.35
CA ARG A 268 -15.31 1.74 7.99
C ARG A 268 -14.30 2.29 6.98
N CYS A 269 -14.14 1.61 5.85
CA CYS A 269 -13.30 2.10 4.74
C CYS A 269 -13.82 3.44 4.19
N VAL A 270 -15.14 3.56 4.00
CA VAL A 270 -15.77 4.81 3.53
C VAL A 270 -15.57 5.95 4.53
N GLN A 271 -15.81 5.71 5.82
CA GLN A 271 -15.66 6.75 6.84
C GLN A 271 -14.21 7.21 6.99
N LEU A 272 -13.28 6.28 7.00
CA LEU A 272 -11.86 6.61 7.12
C LEU A 272 -11.38 7.41 5.91
N THR A 273 -11.73 6.98 4.69
CA THR A 273 -11.42 7.71 3.47
C THR A 273 -12.00 9.12 3.50
N ARG A 274 -13.29 9.26 3.88
CA ARG A 274 -13.96 10.56 3.97
C ARG A 274 -13.28 11.52 4.95
N TYR A 275 -12.85 11.01 6.10
CA TYR A 275 -12.12 11.81 7.09
C TYR A 275 -10.82 12.37 6.52
N TYR A 276 -10.01 11.53 5.89
CA TYR A 276 -8.74 11.98 5.33
C TYR A 276 -8.89 12.84 4.06
N ALA A 277 -9.91 12.59 3.26
CA ALA A 277 -10.26 13.45 2.14
C ALA A 277 -10.56 14.88 2.59
N GLU A 278 -11.31 15.03 3.68
CA GLU A 278 -11.60 16.34 4.28
C GLU A 278 -10.35 17.03 4.82
N MET A 279 -9.44 16.27 5.46
CA MET A 279 -8.19 16.82 5.97
C MET A 279 -7.24 17.23 4.83
N GLU A 280 -7.15 16.43 3.77
CA GLU A 280 -6.40 16.76 2.55
C GLU A 280 -6.94 18.04 1.90
N GLU A 281 -8.26 18.15 1.72
CA GLU A 281 -8.89 19.33 1.13
C GLU A 281 -8.56 20.61 1.93
N LEU A 282 -8.63 20.54 3.26
CA LEU A 282 -8.27 21.66 4.13
C LEU A 282 -6.81 22.09 3.94
N LEU A 283 -5.89 21.14 3.94
CA LEU A 283 -4.45 21.40 3.80
C LEU A 283 -4.14 22.01 2.43
N ARG A 284 -4.66 21.44 1.35
CA ARG A 284 -4.40 21.93 -0.01
C ARG A 284 -5.05 23.26 -0.31
N ALA A 285 -6.15 23.60 0.36
CA ALA A 285 -6.75 24.93 0.26
C ALA A 285 -5.83 26.03 0.84
N GLN A 286 -5.00 25.70 1.83
CA GLN A 286 -4.04 26.61 2.42
C GLN A 286 -2.69 26.57 1.68
N ASN A 287 -2.21 25.37 1.37
CA ASN A 287 -0.93 25.15 0.71
C ASN A 287 -1.02 24.03 -0.36
N PRO A 288 -1.18 24.35 -1.64
CA PRO A 288 -1.24 23.36 -2.71
C PRO A 288 0.03 22.49 -2.86
N GLN A 289 1.15 22.90 -2.25
CA GLN A 289 2.43 22.20 -2.30
C GLN A 289 2.69 21.30 -1.06
N VAL A 290 1.76 21.24 -0.11
CA VAL A 290 1.89 20.31 1.00
C VAL A 290 1.63 18.87 0.54
N ALA A 291 2.53 17.97 0.88
CA ALA A 291 2.33 16.54 0.70
C ALA A 291 1.54 15.96 1.88
N VAL A 292 0.69 15.00 1.60
CA VAL A 292 -0.10 14.30 2.62
C VAL A 292 0.27 12.82 2.59
N GLU A 293 0.64 12.30 3.74
CA GLU A 293 1.05 10.92 3.93
C GLU A 293 0.26 10.28 5.06
N THR A 294 0.06 9.00 5.00
CA THR A 294 -0.70 8.24 6.00
C THR A 294 0.01 6.97 6.43
N ASN A 295 -0.04 6.65 7.74
CA ASN A 295 0.50 5.42 8.32
C ASN A 295 -0.61 4.50 8.83
N PRO A 296 -1.06 3.51 8.02
CA PRO A 296 -1.96 2.47 8.46
C PRO A 296 -1.26 1.30 9.17
N HIS A 297 0.02 1.43 9.52
CA HIS A 297 0.90 0.46 10.21
C HIS A 297 1.19 -0.84 9.45
N SER A 298 0.69 -1.02 8.25
CA SER A 298 1.05 -2.20 7.44
C SER A 298 0.80 -1.94 5.96
N GLY A 299 1.62 -2.57 5.12
CA GLY A 299 1.34 -2.72 3.70
C GLY A 299 0.38 -3.87 3.44
N ILE A 300 0.27 -4.27 2.17
CA ILE A 300 -0.63 -5.35 1.75
C ILE A 300 -0.09 -6.77 2.03
N SER A 301 1.10 -6.87 2.62
CA SER A 301 1.76 -8.17 2.86
C SER A 301 1.35 -8.84 4.17
N GLY A 302 0.88 -8.07 5.16
CA GLY A 302 0.81 -8.56 6.53
C GLY A 302 -0.57 -8.84 7.09
N ARG A 303 -1.65 -8.24 6.54
CA ARG A 303 -3.01 -8.37 7.12
C ARG A 303 -4.11 -7.99 6.13
N ASN A 304 -5.36 -8.39 6.47
CA ASN A 304 -6.54 -7.86 5.82
C ASN A 304 -6.87 -6.46 6.37
N THR A 305 -6.35 -5.42 5.75
CA THR A 305 -6.52 -4.03 6.20
C THR A 305 -7.96 -3.55 6.11
N ILE A 306 -8.72 -4.05 5.14
CA ILE A 306 -10.15 -3.74 4.96
C ILE A 306 -10.92 -4.18 6.20
N TRP A 307 -10.72 -5.43 6.64
CA TRP A 307 -11.40 -5.94 7.83
C TRP A 307 -10.79 -5.38 9.12
N GLU A 308 -9.48 -5.50 9.32
CA GLU A 308 -8.86 -5.17 10.61
C GLU A 308 -8.84 -3.66 10.90
N GLN A 309 -8.59 -2.83 9.88
CA GLN A 309 -8.29 -1.41 10.08
C GLN A 309 -9.30 -0.46 9.41
N GLY A 310 -10.21 -0.96 8.56
CA GLY A 310 -11.05 -0.10 7.73
C GLY A 310 -10.24 0.66 6.67
N VAL A 311 -9.16 0.08 6.18
CA VAL A 311 -8.30 0.65 5.14
C VAL A 311 -8.50 -0.09 3.83
N ASP A 312 -9.10 0.59 2.88
CA ASP A 312 -9.10 0.23 1.47
C ASP A 312 -8.09 1.12 0.75
N TYR A 313 -6.94 0.58 0.39
CA TYR A 313 -5.84 1.35 -0.18
C TYR A 313 -6.22 2.15 -1.43
N PRO A 314 -6.96 1.61 -2.42
CA PRO A 314 -7.37 2.40 -3.58
C PRO A 314 -8.16 3.65 -3.23
N ARG A 315 -9.13 3.54 -2.30
CA ARG A 315 -9.94 4.69 -1.88
C ARG A 315 -9.14 5.69 -1.06
N LEU A 316 -8.36 5.21 -0.08
CA LEU A 316 -7.61 6.05 0.83
C LEU A 316 -6.47 6.78 0.11
N LEU A 317 -5.67 6.05 -0.68
CA LEU A 317 -4.49 6.62 -1.33
C LEU A 317 -4.82 7.55 -2.52
N ALA A 318 -6.07 7.57 -2.96
CA ALA A 318 -6.57 8.61 -3.87
C ALA A 318 -6.48 10.04 -3.26
N HIS A 319 -6.41 10.12 -1.93
CA HIS A 319 -6.31 11.37 -1.16
C HIS A 319 -4.93 11.60 -0.57
N MET A 320 -3.96 10.71 -0.84
CA MET A 320 -2.62 10.76 -0.29
C MET A 320 -1.58 10.92 -1.41
N ASP A 321 -0.39 11.41 -1.06
CA ASP A 321 0.77 11.48 -1.94
C ASP A 321 1.78 10.38 -1.60
N ALA A 322 1.80 9.97 -0.34
CA ALA A 322 2.65 8.91 0.16
C ALA A 322 1.92 8.05 1.19
N VAL A 323 2.43 6.85 1.39
CA VAL A 323 1.96 5.92 2.42
C VAL A 323 3.16 5.36 3.17
N TRP A 324 3.07 5.32 4.49
CA TRP A 324 4.05 4.68 5.37
C TRP A 324 3.67 3.21 5.59
N THR A 325 4.67 2.34 5.70
CA THR A 325 4.46 0.95 6.12
C THR A 325 5.43 0.56 7.22
N GLU A 326 4.92 -0.19 8.19
CA GLU A 326 5.67 -0.79 9.29
C GLU A 326 5.74 -2.32 9.12
N GLU A 327 5.96 -2.81 7.92
CA GLU A 327 6.18 -4.24 7.67
C GLU A 327 7.47 -4.67 8.37
N GLY A 328 7.30 -5.49 9.42
CA GLY A 328 8.32 -5.68 10.45
C GLY A 328 9.46 -6.63 10.11
N ASP A 329 9.33 -7.44 9.05
CA ASP A 329 10.38 -8.39 8.69
C ASP A 329 11.39 -7.73 7.74
N PRO A 330 12.72 -7.80 8.03
CA PRO A 330 13.74 -7.20 7.18
C PRO A 330 13.83 -7.93 5.84
N ALA A 331 14.11 -7.18 4.78
CA ALA A 331 14.35 -7.75 3.45
C ALA A 331 15.53 -8.74 3.48
N GLY A 332 15.37 -9.88 2.79
CA GLY A 332 16.40 -10.90 2.74
C GLY A 332 15.87 -12.29 2.49
N VAL A 333 16.74 -13.29 2.73
CA VAL A 333 16.37 -14.70 2.68
C VAL A 333 16.60 -15.33 4.04
N THR A 334 15.54 -15.86 4.66
CA THR A 334 15.61 -16.50 5.99
C THR A 334 16.44 -17.78 5.95
N ALA A 335 16.79 -18.30 7.13
CA ALA A 335 17.51 -19.57 7.24
C ALA A 335 16.76 -20.73 6.56
N ASP A 336 15.43 -20.70 6.59
CA ASP A 336 14.55 -21.69 5.95
C ASP A 336 14.35 -21.46 4.44
N GLY A 337 15.04 -20.50 3.85
CA GLY A 337 15.01 -20.18 2.43
C GLY A 337 13.77 -19.39 1.98
N ILE A 338 13.11 -18.68 2.87
CA ILE A 338 11.99 -17.82 2.55
C ILE A 338 12.51 -16.45 2.14
N LEU A 339 12.17 -16.00 0.94
CA LEU A 339 12.47 -14.64 0.49
C LEU A 339 11.46 -13.67 1.10
N VAL A 340 11.95 -12.71 1.87
CA VAL A 340 11.19 -11.64 2.52
C VAL A 340 11.45 -10.33 1.78
N SER A 341 10.39 -9.62 1.43
CA SER A 341 10.47 -8.36 0.69
C SER A 341 9.26 -7.48 0.94
N ARG A 342 9.37 -6.20 0.63
CA ARG A 342 8.25 -5.23 0.61
C ARG A 342 7.74 -4.95 -0.82
N ILE A 343 8.13 -5.78 -1.79
CA ILE A 343 7.84 -5.59 -3.23
C ILE A 343 6.35 -5.41 -3.48
N ARG A 344 5.47 -6.18 -2.83
CA ARG A 344 4.01 -6.05 -2.98
C ARG A 344 3.52 -4.66 -2.61
N SER A 345 3.99 -4.12 -1.49
CA SER A 345 3.60 -2.79 -1.00
C SER A 345 4.15 -1.68 -1.90
N PHE A 346 5.36 -1.81 -2.42
CA PHE A 346 5.88 -0.90 -3.45
C PHE A 346 5.03 -0.94 -4.73
N LYS A 347 4.69 -2.14 -5.22
CA LYS A 347 3.84 -2.27 -6.42
C LYS A 347 2.43 -1.72 -6.21
N MET A 348 1.84 -1.91 -5.03
CA MET A 348 0.59 -1.28 -4.64
C MET A 348 0.69 0.24 -4.70
N ALA A 349 1.69 0.82 -4.02
CA ALA A 349 1.90 2.26 -4.00
C ALA A 349 2.11 2.83 -5.42
N ASN A 350 2.92 2.14 -6.24
CA ASN A 350 3.17 2.53 -7.63
C ASN A 350 1.89 2.54 -8.47
N THR A 351 1.06 1.50 -8.37
CA THR A 351 -0.23 1.41 -9.10
C THR A 351 -1.20 2.50 -8.67
N LEU A 352 -1.17 2.87 -7.39
CA LEU A 352 -2.00 3.93 -6.82
C LEU A 352 -1.33 5.32 -6.89
N HIS A 353 -0.22 5.42 -7.62
CA HIS A 353 0.55 6.65 -7.80
C HIS A 353 1.02 7.29 -6.49
N ASN A 354 1.36 6.51 -5.48
CA ASN A 354 1.88 6.95 -4.20
C ASN A 354 3.37 6.59 -4.04
N THR A 355 4.09 7.36 -3.23
CA THR A 355 5.42 7.00 -2.76
C THR A 355 5.29 6.15 -1.49
N LEU A 356 6.05 5.06 -1.38
CA LEU A 356 6.06 4.23 -0.17
C LEU A 356 7.18 4.67 0.76
N PHE A 357 6.85 5.22 1.92
CA PHE A 357 7.82 5.48 2.97
C PHE A 357 8.00 4.25 3.85
N VAL A 358 9.24 3.86 4.02
CA VAL A 358 9.62 2.64 4.75
C VAL A 358 10.99 2.83 5.40
N ALA A 359 11.19 2.27 6.59
CA ALA A 359 12.50 2.22 7.20
C ALA A 359 13.47 1.39 6.32
N SER A 360 14.59 1.97 5.93
CA SER A 360 15.54 1.34 5.00
C SER A 360 17.01 1.49 5.41
N GLY A 361 17.31 2.31 6.38
CA GLY A 361 18.70 2.58 6.79
C GLY A 361 18.82 2.85 8.29
N GLY A 362 19.95 3.45 8.70
CA GLY A 362 20.28 3.73 10.10
C GLY A 362 20.79 2.50 10.87
N SER A 363 20.71 2.55 12.19
CA SER A 363 21.22 1.47 13.06
C SER A 363 20.40 0.18 13.00
N GLY A 364 19.15 0.24 12.51
CA GLY A 364 18.28 -0.92 12.37
C GLY A 364 18.09 -1.41 10.93
N GLY A 365 18.58 -0.67 9.94
CA GLY A 365 18.47 -0.99 8.53
C GLY A 365 19.77 -1.50 7.90
N ASN A 366 19.70 -1.84 6.63
CA ASN A 366 20.85 -2.35 5.89
C ASN A 366 20.85 -1.91 4.41
N THR A 367 21.95 -2.14 3.70
CA THR A 367 22.08 -1.77 2.28
C THR A 367 21.09 -2.52 1.37
N LEU A 368 20.60 -3.69 1.76
CA LEU A 368 19.61 -4.44 0.99
C LEU A 368 18.24 -3.75 1.01
N GLU A 369 17.81 -3.22 2.16
CA GLU A 369 16.54 -2.46 2.26
C GLU A 369 16.61 -1.16 1.45
N MET A 370 17.77 -0.49 1.44
CA MET A 370 18.02 0.66 0.57
C MET A 370 17.98 0.27 -0.92
N ALA A 371 18.59 -0.88 -1.26
CA ALA A 371 18.57 -1.44 -2.62
C ALA A 371 17.13 -1.77 -3.08
N GLU A 372 16.32 -2.35 -2.18
CA GLU A 372 14.91 -2.63 -2.43
C GLU A 372 14.14 -1.34 -2.73
N SER A 373 14.31 -0.30 -1.92
CA SER A 373 13.69 1.01 -2.15
C SER A 373 14.15 1.63 -3.48
N LEU A 374 15.45 1.58 -3.81
CA LEU A 374 15.96 2.05 -5.10
C LEU A 374 15.36 1.30 -6.29
N ALA A 375 15.14 0.00 -6.16
CA ALA A 375 14.60 -0.82 -7.24
C ALA A 375 13.09 -0.62 -7.43
N PHE A 376 12.33 -0.37 -6.38
CA PHE A 376 10.87 -0.43 -6.43
C PHE A 376 10.16 0.88 -6.10
N ASP A 377 10.78 1.82 -5.36
CA ASP A 377 10.12 3.08 -4.94
C ASP A 377 10.47 4.30 -5.81
N ARG A 378 11.46 4.21 -6.67
CA ARG A 378 11.84 5.25 -7.65
C ARG A 378 12.46 6.50 -7.02
N GLN A 379 11.66 7.46 -6.51
CA GLN A 379 12.12 8.76 -6.00
C GLN A 379 12.56 8.75 -4.54
N CYS A 380 12.37 7.65 -3.81
CA CYS A 380 12.66 7.56 -2.39
C CYS A 380 13.61 6.40 -2.09
N ILE A 381 14.65 6.66 -1.30
CA ILE A 381 15.54 5.60 -0.78
C ILE A 381 15.07 5.07 0.58
N GLY A 382 13.99 5.66 1.15
CA GLY A 382 13.43 5.31 2.43
C GLY A 382 13.90 6.21 3.58
N ASP A 383 13.55 5.82 4.78
CA ASP A 383 13.86 6.51 6.03
C ASP A 383 15.13 5.93 6.67
N LEU A 384 16.09 6.79 6.95
CA LEU A 384 17.35 6.45 7.58
C LEU A 384 17.28 6.43 9.12
N GLY A 385 16.09 6.60 9.69
CA GLY A 385 15.87 6.63 11.13
C GLY A 385 15.78 8.04 11.73
N GLY A 386 16.09 8.17 13.02
CA GLY A 386 15.92 9.42 13.76
C GLY A 386 16.84 10.55 13.32
N THR A 387 16.60 11.74 13.87
CA THR A 387 17.34 12.98 13.55
C THR A 387 18.85 12.92 13.84
N LEU A 388 19.32 11.89 14.54
CA LEU A 388 20.75 11.64 14.74
C LEU A 388 21.38 10.75 13.66
N ALA A 389 20.63 10.34 12.62
CA ALA A 389 21.13 9.49 11.52
C ALA A 389 22.44 10.02 10.89
N GLY A 390 22.62 11.33 10.84
CA GLY A 390 23.86 11.94 10.35
C GLY A 390 25.13 11.55 11.13
N TYR A 391 24.99 11.07 12.37
CA TYR A 391 26.09 10.54 13.17
C TYR A 391 26.23 9.03 13.05
N ASP A 392 25.10 8.31 12.94
CA ASP A 392 25.03 6.87 13.17
C ASP A 392 24.94 6.04 11.87
N THR A 393 24.69 6.66 10.72
CA THR A 393 24.57 5.94 9.44
C THR A 393 25.90 5.34 9.02
N PRO A 394 26.01 4.00 8.84
CA PRO A 394 27.21 3.31 8.39
C PRO A 394 27.72 3.78 7.03
N GLU A 395 29.02 3.61 6.78
CA GLU A 395 29.67 4.10 5.54
C GLU A 395 29.14 3.43 4.28
N ASP A 396 28.80 2.16 4.34
CA ASP A 396 28.20 1.44 3.21
C ASP A 396 26.82 2.00 2.84
N GLN A 397 26.00 2.36 3.82
CA GLN A 397 24.71 3.03 3.60
C GLN A 397 24.90 4.47 3.09
N ARG A 398 25.90 5.22 3.57
CA ARG A 398 26.24 6.56 3.05
C ARG A 398 26.54 6.53 1.56
N ARG A 399 27.25 5.48 1.08
CA ARG A 399 27.52 5.28 -0.36
C ARG A 399 26.24 5.10 -1.16
N TYR A 400 25.22 4.43 -0.61
CA TYR A 400 23.90 4.30 -1.27
C TYR A 400 23.19 5.65 -1.41
N VAL A 401 23.20 6.47 -0.36
CA VAL A 401 22.65 7.82 -0.42
C VAL A 401 23.36 8.67 -1.48
N GLN A 402 24.70 8.66 -1.49
CA GLN A 402 25.50 9.38 -2.47
C GLN A 402 25.25 8.89 -3.90
N PHE A 403 25.15 7.57 -4.08
CA PHE A 403 24.83 6.95 -5.36
C PHE A 403 23.45 7.40 -5.86
N PHE A 404 22.44 7.40 -4.98
CA PHE A 404 21.09 7.85 -5.32
C PHE A 404 21.07 9.29 -5.78
N HIS A 405 21.67 10.20 -5.04
CA HIS A 405 21.78 11.61 -5.46
C HIS A 405 22.48 11.77 -6.81
N LYS A 406 23.63 11.12 -6.98
CA LYS A 406 24.42 11.20 -8.23
C LYS A 406 23.64 10.71 -9.45
N ASN A 407 22.78 9.71 -9.27
CA ASN A 407 22.10 9.03 -10.37
C ASN A 407 20.58 9.29 -10.37
N PHE A 408 20.08 10.30 -9.65
CA PHE A 408 18.65 10.55 -9.47
C PHE A 408 17.87 10.64 -10.78
N GLU A 409 18.47 11.19 -11.83
CA GLU A 409 17.86 11.26 -13.15
C GLU A 409 17.48 9.90 -13.77
N GLN A 410 18.01 8.79 -13.25
CA GLN A 410 17.60 7.44 -13.66
C GLN A 410 16.35 6.95 -12.91
N TYR A 411 15.96 7.60 -11.83
CA TYR A 411 14.84 7.20 -10.96
C TYR A 411 13.58 8.05 -11.17
N ARG A 412 13.72 9.23 -11.77
CA ARG A 412 12.58 10.12 -11.96
C ARG A 412 11.87 9.86 -13.29
N SER A 413 10.54 10.05 -13.27
CA SER A 413 9.68 9.93 -14.47
C SER A 413 9.86 8.60 -15.20
N VAL A 414 9.86 7.51 -14.45
CA VAL A 414 9.92 6.14 -14.94
C VAL A 414 8.57 5.45 -14.80
N ASP A 415 8.28 4.55 -15.75
CA ASP A 415 7.10 3.70 -15.73
C ASP A 415 7.50 2.24 -15.60
N ASN A 416 6.71 1.45 -14.85
CA ASN A 416 6.94 0.02 -14.70
C ASN A 416 6.61 -0.71 -16.02
N ILE A 417 7.45 -1.67 -16.38
CA ILE A 417 7.16 -2.64 -17.42
C ILE A 417 6.70 -3.93 -16.75
N ALA A 418 5.46 -4.34 -17.04
CA ALA A 418 4.87 -5.54 -16.48
C ALA A 418 4.11 -6.32 -17.56
N ASP A 419 4.33 -7.62 -17.63
CA ASP A 419 3.57 -8.53 -18.51
C ASP A 419 2.31 -9.08 -17.84
N VAL A 420 2.31 -9.15 -16.49
CA VAL A 420 1.26 -9.76 -15.68
C VAL A 420 0.63 -8.72 -14.78
N ALA A 421 -0.70 -8.67 -14.75
CA ALA A 421 -1.48 -7.92 -13.74
C ALA A 421 -2.00 -8.93 -12.71
N VAL A 422 -1.73 -8.73 -11.43
CA VAL A 422 -2.28 -9.55 -10.33
C VAL A 422 -3.38 -8.76 -9.65
N LEU A 423 -4.62 -9.26 -9.75
CA LEU A 423 -5.80 -8.58 -9.19
C LEU A 423 -5.89 -8.77 -7.67
N HIS A 424 -6.12 -7.67 -6.96
CA HIS A 424 -6.55 -7.61 -5.56
C HIS A 424 -7.96 -7.01 -5.50
N SER A 425 -8.99 -7.84 -5.69
CA SER A 425 -10.39 -7.39 -5.63
C SER A 425 -10.81 -7.10 -4.20
N PHE A 426 -11.48 -5.97 -3.98
CA PHE A 426 -11.96 -5.54 -2.66
C PHE A 426 -12.74 -6.64 -1.93
N ALA A 427 -13.74 -7.23 -2.59
CA ALA A 427 -14.60 -8.22 -1.96
C ALA A 427 -13.87 -9.53 -1.66
N SER A 428 -12.98 -9.99 -2.56
CA SER A 428 -12.18 -11.19 -2.34
C SER A 428 -11.19 -11.03 -1.20
N MET A 429 -10.45 -9.92 -1.20
CA MET A 429 -9.41 -9.66 -0.20
C MET A 429 -10.01 -9.26 1.16
N GLY A 430 -11.12 -8.50 1.17
CA GLY A 430 -11.73 -7.97 2.37
C GLY A 430 -12.64 -8.95 3.12
N PHE A 431 -13.33 -9.84 2.40
CA PHE A 431 -14.36 -10.71 3.00
C PHE A 431 -13.88 -12.14 3.28
N ASN A 432 -12.58 -12.37 3.21
CA ASN A 432 -11.99 -13.65 3.60
C ASN A 432 -10.59 -13.46 4.18
N ASN A 433 -10.45 -13.74 5.48
CA ASN A 433 -9.17 -13.63 6.20
C ASN A 433 -8.25 -14.86 5.99
N ASP A 434 -8.70 -15.88 5.27
CA ASP A 434 -7.96 -17.14 5.16
C ASP A 434 -7.24 -17.26 3.81
N ARG A 435 -7.98 -17.47 2.73
CA ARG A 435 -7.42 -17.99 1.48
C ARG A 435 -6.91 -16.94 0.49
N PRO A 436 -7.70 -15.93 0.06
CA PRO A 436 -7.29 -15.05 -1.04
C PRO A 436 -5.96 -14.33 -0.80
N ALA A 437 -5.72 -13.88 0.44
CA ALA A 437 -4.46 -13.24 0.80
C ALA A 437 -3.26 -14.19 0.69
N VAL A 438 -3.42 -15.46 1.13
CA VAL A 438 -2.39 -16.51 1.02
C VAL A 438 -2.12 -16.84 -0.45
N SER A 439 -3.17 -17.16 -1.21
CA SER A 439 -3.05 -17.57 -2.62
C SER A 439 -2.42 -16.44 -3.46
N THR A 440 -2.86 -15.20 -3.26
CA THR A 440 -2.31 -14.03 -3.94
C THR A 440 -0.83 -13.84 -3.60
N MET A 441 -0.45 -13.94 -2.30
CA MET A 441 0.94 -13.84 -1.85
C MET A 441 1.81 -14.93 -2.49
N LEU A 442 1.37 -16.20 -2.46
CA LEU A 442 2.15 -17.31 -2.98
C LEU A 442 2.27 -17.27 -4.51
N PHE A 443 1.23 -16.78 -5.20
CA PHE A 443 1.28 -16.53 -6.63
C PHE A 443 2.33 -15.47 -6.97
N GLU A 444 2.31 -14.33 -6.28
CA GLU A 444 3.27 -13.24 -6.48
C GLU A 444 4.70 -13.64 -6.10
N GLN A 445 4.89 -14.40 -5.01
CA GLN A 445 6.20 -14.97 -4.69
C GLN A 445 6.74 -15.86 -5.81
N SER A 446 5.85 -16.62 -6.47
CA SER A 446 6.24 -17.43 -7.64
C SER A 446 6.69 -16.56 -8.82
N LEU A 447 6.03 -15.41 -9.06
CA LEU A 447 6.43 -14.45 -10.11
C LEU A 447 7.76 -13.77 -9.74
N ILE A 448 7.89 -13.27 -8.51
CA ILE A 448 9.09 -12.57 -8.00
C ILE A 448 10.32 -13.45 -8.18
N GLN A 449 10.28 -14.69 -7.67
CA GLN A 449 11.42 -15.60 -7.67
C GLN A 449 11.66 -16.29 -9.01
N SER A 450 10.77 -16.08 -9.99
CA SER A 450 10.93 -16.54 -11.39
C SER A 450 11.22 -15.39 -12.37
N HIS A 451 11.52 -14.21 -11.89
CA HIS A 451 11.87 -13.02 -12.67
C HIS A 451 10.77 -12.61 -13.67
N ILE A 452 9.48 -12.85 -13.34
CA ILE A 452 8.36 -12.50 -14.20
C ILE A 452 7.84 -11.12 -13.83
N PRO A 453 7.93 -10.11 -14.72
CA PRO A 453 7.48 -8.75 -14.44
C PRO A 453 5.96 -8.70 -14.24
N PHE A 454 5.52 -8.10 -13.11
CA PHE A 454 4.11 -7.96 -12.81
C PHE A 454 3.80 -6.64 -12.09
N ASP A 455 2.54 -6.23 -12.15
CA ASP A 455 1.98 -5.19 -11.29
C ASP A 455 0.87 -5.79 -10.41
N VAL A 456 0.67 -5.21 -9.22
CA VAL A 456 -0.54 -5.39 -8.42
C VAL A 456 -1.58 -4.41 -8.93
N ILE A 457 -2.79 -4.89 -9.21
CA ILE A 457 -3.90 -4.05 -9.67
C ILE A 457 -5.15 -4.24 -8.79
N PHE A 458 -6.07 -3.30 -8.88
CA PHE A 458 -7.31 -3.26 -8.12
C PHE A 458 -8.52 -3.23 -9.06
N ASP A 459 -9.73 -3.30 -8.51
CA ASP A 459 -10.98 -3.45 -9.26
C ASP A 459 -11.14 -2.41 -10.39
N ASP A 460 -10.82 -1.14 -10.12
CA ASP A 460 -10.94 -0.08 -11.15
C ASP A 460 -9.96 -0.22 -12.31
N ASN A 461 -8.81 -0.85 -12.09
CA ASN A 461 -7.82 -1.09 -13.14
C ASN A 461 -8.29 -2.12 -14.18
N LEU A 462 -9.30 -2.94 -13.88
CA LEU A 462 -9.89 -3.87 -14.86
C LEU A 462 -10.46 -3.17 -16.09
N ARG A 463 -10.71 -1.86 -16.03
CA ARG A 463 -11.22 -1.04 -17.15
C ARG A 463 -10.19 -0.85 -18.25
N ASP A 464 -8.90 -0.87 -17.91
CA ASP A 464 -7.80 -0.76 -18.87
C ASP A 464 -6.65 -1.71 -18.51
N LEU A 465 -6.67 -2.86 -19.18
CA LEU A 465 -5.64 -3.90 -19.08
C LEU A 465 -4.72 -3.92 -20.33
N SER A 466 -4.77 -2.88 -21.16
CA SER A 466 -4.12 -2.86 -22.49
C SER A 466 -2.60 -3.05 -22.43
N LYS A 467 -1.94 -2.66 -21.35
CA LYS A 467 -0.49 -2.84 -21.18
C LYS A 467 -0.09 -4.27 -20.78
N TYR A 468 -1.04 -5.08 -20.29
CA TYR A 468 -0.74 -6.41 -19.77
C TYR A 468 -1.05 -7.51 -20.80
N ARG A 469 -0.30 -8.58 -20.74
CA ARG A 469 -0.51 -9.80 -21.54
C ARG A 469 -1.34 -10.83 -20.80
N VAL A 470 -1.19 -10.89 -19.47
CA VAL A 470 -1.85 -11.87 -18.60
C VAL A 470 -2.49 -11.17 -17.42
N LEU A 471 -3.75 -11.49 -17.13
CA LEU A 471 -4.42 -11.18 -15.88
C LEU A 471 -4.38 -12.42 -14.98
N ALA A 472 -3.85 -12.28 -13.78
CA ALA A 472 -3.83 -13.30 -12.74
C ALA A 472 -4.98 -13.08 -11.75
N LEU A 473 -5.78 -14.11 -11.55
CA LEU A 473 -6.87 -14.17 -10.57
C LEU A 473 -6.51 -15.24 -9.53
N ALA A 474 -5.60 -14.91 -8.61
CA ALA A 474 -5.17 -15.83 -7.56
C ALA A 474 -6.22 -15.87 -6.45
N ASP A 475 -7.08 -16.87 -6.47
CA ASP A 475 -8.24 -17.06 -5.56
C ASP A 475 -9.13 -15.80 -5.43
N GLN A 476 -9.32 -15.07 -6.54
CA GLN A 476 -10.22 -13.92 -6.54
C GLN A 476 -11.68 -14.41 -6.59
N GLU A 477 -12.12 -14.93 -5.44
CA GLU A 477 -13.35 -15.69 -5.29
C GLU A 477 -14.62 -14.86 -5.50
N CYS A 478 -14.61 -13.58 -5.11
CA CYS A 478 -15.73 -12.67 -5.19
C CYS A 478 -15.54 -11.70 -6.37
N LEU A 479 -16.27 -11.89 -7.45
CA LEU A 479 -16.32 -10.99 -8.61
C LEU A 479 -17.77 -10.70 -8.97
N ASP A 480 -18.07 -9.44 -9.27
CA ASP A 480 -19.39 -9.07 -9.80
C ASP A 480 -19.49 -9.30 -11.33
N ASP A 481 -20.69 -9.16 -11.86
CA ASP A 481 -20.94 -9.42 -13.26
C ASP A 481 -20.23 -8.41 -14.19
N GLN A 482 -20.06 -7.16 -13.76
CA GLN A 482 -19.35 -6.14 -14.51
C GLN A 482 -17.84 -6.46 -14.58
N GLN A 483 -17.24 -6.86 -13.49
CA GLN A 483 -15.84 -7.28 -13.45
C GLN A 483 -15.60 -8.49 -14.37
N MET A 484 -16.49 -9.48 -14.30
CA MET A 484 -16.41 -10.66 -15.17
C MET A 484 -16.56 -10.30 -16.66
N ASP A 485 -17.41 -9.35 -17.01
CA ASP A 485 -17.56 -8.87 -18.38
C ASP A 485 -16.32 -8.11 -18.88
N LEU A 486 -15.65 -7.33 -18.02
CA LEU A 486 -14.38 -6.70 -18.35
C LEU A 486 -13.28 -7.74 -18.60
N ILE A 487 -13.23 -8.80 -17.79
CA ILE A 487 -12.30 -9.93 -17.98
C ILE A 487 -12.58 -10.66 -19.31
N ARG A 488 -13.85 -10.92 -19.63
CA ARG A 488 -14.21 -11.52 -20.94
C ARG A 488 -13.80 -10.64 -22.12
N LYS A 489 -14.02 -9.34 -22.03
CA LYS A 489 -13.58 -8.37 -23.07
C LYS A 489 -12.06 -8.39 -23.24
N PHE A 490 -11.30 -8.42 -22.16
CA PHE A 490 -9.85 -8.52 -22.21
C PHE A 490 -9.40 -9.78 -22.94
N VAL A 491 -9.98 -10.95 -22.61
CA VAL A 491 -9.63 -12.22 -23.27
C VAL A 491 -10.04 -12.22 -24.75
N ALA A 492 -11.23 -11.72 -25.08
CA ALA A 492 -11.70 -11.58 -26.46
C ALA A 492 -10.78 -10.67 -27.28
N GLY A 493 -10.20 -9.64 -26.66
CA GLY A 493 -9.22 -8.72 -27.24
C GLY A 493 -7.85 -9.36 -27.51
N GLY A 494 -7.56 -10.53 -26.94
CA GLY A 494 -6.28 -11.26 -27.09
C GLY A 494 -5.44 -11.30 -25.81
N GLY A 495 -5.89 -10.69 -24.73
CA GLY A 495 -5.33 -10.88 -23.40
C GLY A 495 -5.55 -12.30 -22.89
N SER A 496 -4.80 -12.71 -21.89
CA SER A 496 -4.86 -14.06 -21.33
C SER A 496 -5.18 -14.03 -19.83
N VAL A 497 -5.71 -15.13 -19.29
CA VAL A 497 -6.07 -15.24 -17.87
C VAL A 497 -5.41 -16.48 -17.27
N VAL A 498 -4.84 -16.31 -16.06
CA VAL A 498 -4.48 -17.44 -15.19
C VAL A 498 -5.29 -17.29 -13.90
N ALA A 499 -6.20 -18.22 -13.66
CA ALA A 499 -7.07 -18.21 -12.47
C ALA A 499 -6.77 -19.43 -11.60
N THR A 500 -6.97 -19.26 -10.29
CA THR A 500 -6.79 -20.36 -9.35
C THR A 500 -8.00 -20.54 -8.44
N GLU A 501 -8.17 -21.74 -7.91
CA GLU A 501 -9.04 -22.07 -6.78
C GLU A 501 -10.50 -21.60 -6.99
N TYR A 502 -11.04 -20.75 -6.09
CA TYR A 502 -12.43 -20.30 -6.12
C TYR A 502 -12.68 -19.06 -7.00
N SER A 503 -11.71 -18.61 -7.79
CA SER A 503 -11.87 -17.40 -8.62
C SER A 503 -13.21 -17.35 -9.34
N SER A 504 -13.98 -16.27 -9.12
CA SER A 504 -15.33 -16.02 -9.66
C SER A 504 -16.46 -16.94 -9.15
N LEU A 505 -16.22 -17.76 -8.13
CA LEU A 505 -17.27 -18.68 -7.60
C LEU A 505 -18.35 -17.94 -6.80
N PHE A 506 -18.04 -16.78 -6.24
CA PHE A 506 -18.95 -16.00 -5.41
C PHE A 506 -19.28 -14.65 -6.04
N THR A 507 -20.46 -14.13 -5.72
CA THR A 507 -20.81 -12.73 -6.01
C THR A 507 -19.97 -11.77 -5.14
N ASN A 508 -20.01 -10.46 -5.42
CA ASN A 508 -19.41 -9.42 -4.57
C ASN A 508 -20.02 -9.37 -3.14
N TRP A 509 -21.12 -10.04 -2.89
CA TRP A 509 -21.72 -10.25 -1.57
C TRP A 509 -21.36 -11.59 -0.94
N ARG A 510 -20.44 -12.31 -1.56
CA ARG A 510 -20.02 -13.64 -1.16
C ARG A 510 -21.16 -14.68 -1.16
N GLU A 511 -22.16 -14.52 -2.02
CA GLU A 511 -23.14 -15.54 -2.31
C GLU A 511 -22.56 -16.52 -3.32
N ARG A 512 -22.55 -17.84 -2.97
CA ARG A 512 -21.99 -18.85 -3.84
C ARG A 512 -22.84 -19.05 -5.09
N ARG A 513 -22.21 -19.00 -6.25
CA ARG A 513 -22.81 -19.32 -7.55
C ARG A 513 -22.94 -20.83 -7.72
N PRO A 514 -23.86 -21.32 -8.59
CA PRO A 514 -23.94 -22.76 -8.90
C PRO A 514 -22.66 -23.34 -9.49
N ASP A 515 -21.88 -22.52 -10.21
CA ASP A 515 -20.59 -22.84 -10.80
C ASP A 515 -19.75 -21.56 -10.88
N PHE A 516 -18.50 -21.66 -11.37
CA PHE A 516 -17.68 -20.47 -11.62
C PHE A 516 -18.39 -19.48 -12.52
N GLY A 517 -18.37 -18.19 -12.14
CA GLY A 517 -18.93 -17.13 -12.96
C GLY A 517 -18.21 -16.98 -14.33
N LEU A 518 -16.93 -17.40 -14.38
CA LEU A 518 -16.08 -17.46 -15.58
C LEU A 518 -15.90 -18.89 -16.12
N LYS A 519 -16.84 -19.79 -15.86
CA LYS A 519 -16.79 -21.18 -16.34
C LYS A 519 -16.57 -21.29 -17.86
N ASP A 520 -17.17 -20.40 -18.62
CA ASP A 520 -17.04 -20.31 -20.05
C ASP A 520 -15.57 -20.11 -20.50
N LEU A 521 -14.79 -19.42 -19.71
CA LEU A 521 -13.34 -19.22 -19.92
C LEU A 521 -12.52 -20.37 -19.34
N PHE A 522 -12.78 -20.79 -18.11
CA PHE A 522 -11.96 -21.76 -17.39
C PHE A 522 -12.06 -23.18 -17.97
N ARG A 523 -13.20 -23.53 -18.56
CA ARG A 523 -13.49 -24.90 -19.04
C ARG A 523 -13.35 -25.94 -17.91
N ALA A 524 -13.52 -25.50 -16.67
CA ALA A 524 -13.53 -26.29 -15.45
C ALA A 524 -14.85 -26.06 -14.72
N SER A 525 -15.24 -26.98 -13.87
CA SER A 525 -16.41 -26.85 -13.00
C SER A 525 -15.97 -26.66 -11.57
N ALA A 526 -16.73 -25.84 -10.84
CA ALA A 526 -16.54 -25.68 -9.41
C ALA A 526 -16.73 -27.00 -8.66
N PRO A 527 -16.05 -27.19 -7.50
CA PRO A 527 -16.29 -28.35 -6.65
C PRO A 527 -17.77 -28.44 -6.26
N PRO A 528 -18.33 -29.65 -6.10
CA PRO A 528 -19.70 -29.81 -5.61
C PRO A 528 -19.89 -29.13 -4.27
N TRP A 529 -21.00 -28.39 -4.11
CA TRP A 529 -21.34 -27.82 -2.83
C TRP A 529 -21.64 -28.89 -1.78
N GLN A 530 -20.91 -28.88 -0.67
CA GLN A 530 -21.02 -29.86 0.40
C GLN A 530 -21.73 -29.31 1.64
N GLY A 531 -22.24 -28.07 1.58
CA GLY A 531 -22.89 -27.39 2.70
C GLY A 531 -22.10 -26.18 3.20
N ALA A 532 -22.78 -25.27 3.87
CA ALA A 532 -22.22 -23.97 4.29
C ALA A 532 -21.04 -24.07 5.27
N ARG A 533 -20.81 -25.22 5.88
CA ARG A 533 -19.73 -25.47 6.86
C ARG A 533 -18.68 -26.45 6.37
N ALA A 534 -18.82 -27.01 5.18
CA ALA A 534 -17.85 -27.96 4.64
C ALA A 534 -16.71 -27.17 3.95
N HIS A 535 -15.48 -27.63 4.14
CA HIS A 535 -14.35 -27.20 3.32
C HIS A 535 -14.40 -28.00 2.01
N GLU A 536 -14.72 -27.32 0.92
CA GLU A 536 -14.71 -27.93 -0.40
C GLU A 536 -13.27 -28.30 -0.76
N GLN A 537 -13.08 -29.51 -1.24
CA GLN A 537 -11.77 -29.98 -1.71
C GLN A 537 -11.71 -29.86 -3.23
N PHE A 538 -10.67 -29.23 -3.71
CA PHE A 538 -10.39 -29.21 -5.16
C PHE A 538 -9.89 -30.58 -5.60
N PRO A 539 -10.32 -31.05 -6.77
CA PRO A 539 -9.73 -32.25 -7.36
C PRO A 539 -8.24 -31.99 -7.62
N ARG A 540 -7.37 -32.87 -7.18
CA ARG A 540 -5.92 -32.82 -7.46
C ARG A 540 -5.65 -33.18 -8.92
N THR A 541 -6.10 -32.33 -9.82
CA THR A 541 -5.85 -32.40 -11.26
C THR A 541 -4.86 -31.32 -11.65
N GLY A 542 -4.09 -31.55 -12.71
CA GLY A 542 -3.22 -30.51 -13.26
C GLY A 542 -4.01 -29.33 -13.84
N PRO A 543 -3.30 -28.27 -14.29
CA PRO A 543 -3.93 -27.08 -14.86
C PRO A 543 -4.79 -27.40 -16.08
N VAL A 544 -5.97 -26.80 -16.14
CA VAL A 544 -6.85 -26.85 -17.32
C VAL A 544 -6.49 -25.67 -18.23
N ARG A 545 -6.04 -26.00 -19.46
CA ARG A 545 -5.69 -25.00 -20.49
C ARG A 545 -6.79 -24.91 -21.53
N SER A 546 -7.18 -23.69 -21.87
CA SER A 546 -8.18 -23.42 -22.89
C SER A 546 -7.79 -22.20 -23.73
N GLN A 547 -8.48 -22.07 -24.87
CA GLN A 547 -8.40 -20.88 -25.71
C GLN A 547 -9.80 -20.27 -25.84
N ALA A 548 -9.91 -18.97 -25.63
CA ALA A 548 -11.14 -18.22 -25.78
C ALA A 548 -10.88 -17.01 -26.69
N GLY A 549 -11.45 -17.04 -27.91
CA GLY A 549 -11.12 -16.06 -28.93
C GLY A 549 -9.64 -16.09 -29.28
N ARG A 550 -8.96 -14.96 -29.14
CA ARG A 550 -7.50 -14.84 -29.37
C ARG A 550 -6.68 -15.03 -28.09
N GLY A 551 -7.32 -15.03 -26.92
CA GLY A 551 -6.67 -15.15 -25.63
C GLY A 551 -6.51 -16.60 -25.17
N ARG A 552 -5.60 -16.83 -24.24
CA ARG A 552 -5.35 -18.12 -23.59
C ARG A 552 -5.80 -18.06 -22.15
N VAL A 553 -6.38 -19.15 -21.66
CA VAL A 553 -6.87 -19.24 -20.29
C VAL A 553 -6.32 -20.48 -19.63
N VAL A 554 -5.82 -20.32 -18.41
CA VAL A 554 -5.39 -21.44 -17.56
C VAL A 554 -6.16 -21.36 -16.25
N TYR A 555 -6.74 -22.47 -15.83
CA TYR A 555 -7.29 -22.64 -14.50
C TYR A 555 -6.45 -23.66 -13.72
N ILE A 556 -5.92 -23.24 -12.57
CA ILE A 556 -5.13 -24.07 -11.65
C ILE A 556 -6.02 -24.38 -10.43
N PRO A 557 -6.35 -25.65 -10.16
CA PRO A 557 -7.29 -25.98 -9.09
C PRO A 557 -6.85 -25.55 -7.69
N GLU A 558 -5.54 -25.56 -7.40
CA GLU A 558 -5.04 -25.25 -6.06
C GLU A 558 -3.63 -24.66 -6.09
N ILE A 559 -3.39 -23.62 -5.29
CA ILE A 559 -2.03 -23.20 -4.91
C ILE A 559 -1.64 -23.97 -3.65
N GLN A 560 -0.67 -24.86 -3.77
CA GLN A 560 -0.27 -25.78 -2.71
C GLN A 560 0.73 -25.11 -1.77
N ALA A 561 0.24 -24.48 -0.71
CA ALA A 561 1.10 -23.85 0.29
C ALA A 561 2.09 -24.85 0.91
N ALA A 562 3.37 -24.46 0.98
CA ALA A 562 4.40 -25.27 1.64
C ALA A 562 4.29 -25.22 3.18
N ILE A 563 3.70 -24.15 3.72
CA ILE A 563 3.41 -23.96 5.14
C ILE A 563 1.95 -23.48 5.24
N GLU A 564 1.13 -24.26 5.95
CA GLU A 564 -0.28 -23.94 6.12
C GLU A 564 -0.47 -22.79 7.13
N LYS A 565 -1.27 -21.80 6.75
CA LYS A 565 -1.60 -20.66 7.60
C LYS A 565 -2.85 -20.97 8.45
N PRO A 566 -2.81 -20.75 9.78
CA PRO A 566 -4.02 -20.86 10.60
C PRO A 566 -5.10 -19.86 10.20
N THR A 567 -6.36 -20.24 10.39
CA THR A 567 -7.53 -19.40 10.13
C THR A 567 -7.47 -18.10 10.93
N GLY A 568 -7.72 -16.96 10.26
CA GLY A 568 -7.76 -15.63 10.85
C GLY A 568 -6.43 -15.12 11.39
N ALA A 569 -5.35 -15.90 11.33
CA ALA A 569 -4.03 -15.45 11.73
C ALA A 569 -3.47 -14.43 10.71
N ARG A 570 -2.67 -13.50 11.21
CA ARG A 570 -1.98 -12.53 10.33
C ARG A 570 -1.08 -13.26 9.35
N MET A 571 -0.93 -12.71 8.16
CA MET A 571 -0.01 -13.20 7.14
C MET A 571 1.40 -12.71 7.47
N THR A 572 2.17 -13.50 8.22
CA THR A 572 3.58 -13.23 8.52
C THR A 572 4.49 -13.88 7.47
N SER A 573 5.73 -13.42 7.36
CA SER A 573 6.69 -13.87 6.34
C SER A 573 6.96 -15.39 6.37
N GLN A 574 6.76 -16.07 7.50
CA GLN A 574 6.89 -17.53 7.60
C GLN A 574 5.97 -18.29 6.63
N PHE A 575 4.84 -17.68 6.22
CA PHE A 575 3.90 -18.30 5.27
C PHE A 575 4.20 -17.97 3.80
N TRP A 576 5.25 -17.20 3.51
CA TRP A 576 5.62 -16.77 2.16
C TRP A 576 6.52 -17.75 1.43
N LYS A 577 6.83 -18.89 2.02
CA LYS A 577 7.62 -19.93 1.35
C LYS A 577 6.96 -20.31 0.02
N LEU A 578 7.76 -20.43 -1.04
CA LEU A 578 7.26 -20.82 -2.37
C LEU A 578 6.32 -22.02 -2.28
N PRO A 579 5.16 -21.98 -2.92
CA PRO A 579 4.21 -23.09 -2.93
C PRO A 579 4.85 -24.32 -3.59
N VAL A 580 4.39 -25.52 -3.21
CA VAL A 580 4.93 -26.78 -3.74
C VAL A 580 4.85 -26.83 -5.27
N ASN A 581 3.78 -26.27 -5.83
CA ASN A 581 3.53 -26.26 -7.27
C ASN A 581 3.92 -24.92 -7.95
N TRP A 582 4.88 -24.15 -7.43
CA TRP A 582 5.27 -22.85 -7.99
C TRP A 582 5.71 -22.91 -9.46
N LYS A 583 6.35 -24.02 -9.88
CA LYS A 583 6.74 -24.23 -11.29
C LYS A 583 5.52 -24.37 -12.20
N GLU A 584 4.50 -25.10 -11.75
CA GLU A 584 3.24 -25.24 -12.49
C GLU A 584 2.55 -23.88 -12.68
N ILE A 585 2.59 -23.02 -11.64
CA ILE A 585 2.05 -21.65 -11.69
C ILE A 585 2.82 -20.85 -12.75
N THR A 586 4.13 -20.78 -12.65
CA THR A 586 4.96 -19.96 -13.57
C THR A 586 4.97 -20.48 -15.00
N ASP A 587 4.93 -21.80 -15.22
CA ASP A 587 4.79 -22.40 -16.54
C ASP A 587 3.40 -22.10 -17.16
N SER A 588 2.37 -22.03 -16.31
CA SER A 588 1.02 -21.63 -16.75
C SER A 588 0.98 -20.17 -17.17
N VAL A 589 1.59 -19.28 -16.40
CA VAL A 589 1.71 -17.85 -16.73
C VAL A 589 2.53 -17.68 -18.02
N ARG A 590 3.66 -18.36 -18.15
CA ARG A 590 4.48 -18.33 -19.38
C ARG A 590 3.71 -18.81 -20.60
N TRP A 591 2.98 -19.91 -20.48
CA TRP A 591 2.13 -20.40 -21.58
C TRP A 591 1.04 -19.39 -21.95
N ALA A 592 0.37 -18.79 -20.96
CA ALA A 592 -0.63 -17.76 -21.17
C ALA A 592 -0.02 -16.52 -21.86
N ALA A 593 1.18 -16.11 -21.47
CA ALA A 593 1.90 -15.00 -22.08
C ALA A 593 2.42 -15.27 -23.51
N GLY A 594 2.23 -16.47 -24.06
CA GLY A 594 2.71 -16.83 -25.40
C GLY A 594 4.15 -17.32 -25.44
N GLY A 595 4.72 -17.75 -24.32
CA GLY A 595 6.01 -18.43 -24.20
C GLY A 595 7.19 -17.53 -23.84
N SER A 596 7.03 -16.20 -23.83
CA SER A 596 8.11 -15.26 -23.49
C SER A 596 7.57 -14.01 -22.79
N PHE A 597 8.41 -13.32 -22.05
CA PHE A 597 8.10 -12.05 -21.36
C PHE A 597 8.90 -10.88 -21.96
N SER A 598 8.59 -9.67 -21.52
CA SER A 598 9.33 -8.47 -21.87
C SER A 598 10.77 -8.52 -21.38
N LEU A 599 10.99 -9.15 -20.22
CA LEU A 599 12.30 -9.41 -19.64
C LEU A 599 12.47 -10.91 -19.38
N GLU A 600 13.60 -11.47 -19.77
CA GLU A 600 14.03 -12.82 -19.43
C GLU A 600 15.39 -12.74 -18.74
N VAL A 601 15.52 -13.36 -17.56
CA VAL A 601 16.75 -13.33 -16.76
C VAL A 601 17.16 -14.74 -16.37
N SER A 602 18.45 -15.03 -16.49
CA SER A 602 19.06 -16.25 -15.97
C SER A 602 19.90 -15.91 -14.76
N ALA A 603 19.33 -16.17 -13.58
CA ALA A 603 19.93 -15.90 -12.28
C ALA A 603 19.34 -16.85 -11.20
N PRO A 604 19.97 -16.97 -10.03
CA PRO A 604 19.32 -17.60 -8.88
C PRO A 604 17.97 -16.91 -8.52
N SER A 605 17.02 -17.67 -8.00
CA SER A 605 15.70 -17.17 -7.59
C SER A 605 15.72 -16.14 -6.45
N THR A 606 16.88 -15.90 -5.85
CA THR A 606 17.14 -14.88 -4.84
C THR A 606 17.66 -13.56 -5.41
N VAL A 607 17.96 -13.53 -6.72
CA VAL A 607 18.19 -12.28 -7.46
C VAL A 607 16.85 -11.80 -7.98
N ILE A 608 16.43 -10.62 -7.58
CA ILE A 608 15.16 -10.05 -8.00
C ILE A 608 15.41 -8.93 -9.00
N VAL A 609 14.52 -8.80 -9.97
CA VAL A 609 14.65 -7.85 -11.06
C VAL A 609 13.39 -7.01 -11.23
N GLU A 610 13.57 -5.73 -11.54
CA GLU A 610 12.47 -4.84 -11.88
C GLU A 610 12.79 -4.06 -13.14
N PRO A 611 12.06 -4.29 -14.23
CA PRO A 611 12.22 -3.52 -15.48
C PRO A 611 11.37 -2.26 -15.45
N MET A 612 11.95 -1.18 -15.93
CA MET A 612 11.28 0.11 -16.08
C MET A 612 11.62 0.74 -17.43
N GLU A 613 10.79 1.67 -17.85
CA GLU A 613 11.08 2.54 -19.00
C GLU A 613 11.06 4.01 -18.62
N GLN A 614 11.87 4.79 -19.32
CA GLN A 614 11.93 6.23 -19.23
C GLN A 614 11.73 6.80 -20.64
N PRO A 615 10.47 6.96 -21.09
CA PRO A 615 10.17 7.30 -22.49
C PRO A 615 10.79 8.59 -22.96
N GLN A 616 10.80 9.63 -22.08
CA GLN A 616 11.29 10.99 -22.40
C GLN A 616 12.78 11.00 -22.75
N THR A 617 13.56 10.07 -22.19
CA THR A 617 15.00 9.95 -22.44
C THR A 617 15.38 8.73 -23.27
N LYS A 618 14.36 7.99 -23.77
CA LYS A 618 14.53 6.76 -24.56
C LYS A 618 15.41 5.74 -23.83
N LYS A 619 15.15 5.47 -22.57
CA LYS A 619 15.88 4.48 -21.77
C LYS A 619 14.98 3.35 -21.33
N LEU A 620 15.58 2.17 -21.27
CA LEU A 620 15.05 1.02 -20.52
C LEU A 620 16.01 0.77 -19.35
N LEU A 621 15.43 0.44 -18.22
CA LEU A 621 16.15 0.29 -16.96
C LEU A 621 15.90 -1.13 -16.43
N VAL A 622 16.93 -1.79 -15.92
CA VAL A 622 16.79 -3.08 -15.25
C VAL A 622 17.48 -2.96 -13.89
N HIS A 623 16.70 -2.92 -12.83
CA HIS A 623 17.18 -3.01 -11.46
C HIS A 623 17.41 -4.47 -11.14
N LEU A 624 18.55 -4.79 -10.52
CA LEU A 624 18.94 -6.12 -10.06
C LEU A 624 19.30 -6.05 -8.59
N VAL A 625 18.66 -6.86 -7.77
CA VAL A 625 18.85 -6.91 -6.32
C VAL A 625 19.15 -8.34 -5.88
N ASN A 626 20.26 -8.56 -5.20
CA ASN A 626 20.58 -9.85 -4.59
C ASN A 626 20.05 -9.88 -3.15
N TYR A 627 18.99 -10.64 -2.90
CA TYR A 627 18.36 -10.76 -1.58
C TYR A 627 19.11 -11.71 -0.64
N ASP A 628 20.02 -12.53 -1.16
CA ASP A 628 20.75 -13.52 -0.37
C ASP A 628 22.19 -13.11 -0.06
N VAL A 629 22.44 -11.82 0.13
CA VAL A 629 23.80 -11.27 0.38
C VAL A 629 24.50 -11.90 1.57
N ALA A 630 23.76 -12.34 2.57
CA ALA A 630 24.31 -12.96 3.77
C ALA A 630 24.99 -14.31 3.47
N ARG A 631 24.45 -15.13 2.57
CA ARG A 631 25.00 -16.45 2.19
C ARG A 631 25.73 -16.41 0.86
N THR A 632 25.28 -15.52 -0.04
CA THR A 632 25.81 -15.35 -1.40
C THR A 632 26.20 -13.88 -1.60
N PRO A 633 27.36 -13.43 -1.08
CA PRO A 633 27.75 -12.01 -1.11
C PRO A 633 27.88 -11.42 -2.52
N SER A 634 27.94 -12.26 -3.54
CA SER A 634 27.84 -11.83 -4.94
C SER A 634 27.40 -12.97 -5.85
N VAL A 635 26.64 -12.62 -6.89
CA VAL A 635 26.20 -13.52 -7.97
C VAL A 635 26.97 -13.16 -9.24
N SER A 636 27.56 -14.16 -9.90
CA SER A 636 28.32 -13.97 -11.13
C SER A 636 27.49 -14.33 -12.35
N ASN A 637 27.71 -13.60 -13.45
CA ASN A 637 27.17 -13.89 -14.78
C ASN A 637 25.63 -13.93 -14.80
N VAL A 638 25.00 -12.82 -14.39
CA VAL A 638 23.55 -12.67 -14.53
C VAL A 638 23.22 -12.28 -15.97
N ASP A 639 22.63 -13.20 -16.71
CA ASP A 639 22.26 -12.97 -18.11
C ASP A 639 20.88 -12.32 -18.19
N VAL A 640 20.79 -11.23 -18.94
CA VAL A 640 19.58 -10.43 -19.15
C VAL A 640 19.27 -10.35 -20.63
N LYS A 641 18.03 -10.68 -21.01
CA LYS A 641 17.48 -10.46 -22.34
C LYS A 641 16.23 -9.60 -22.25
N PHE A 642 16.27 -8.40 -22.81
CA PHE A 642 15.19 -7.42 -22.75
C PHE A 642 14.60 -7.21 -24.16
N ARG A 643 13.28 -7.41 -24.30
CA ARG A 643 12.55 -7.16 -25.54
C ARG A 643 12.42 -5.65 -25.77
N LEU A 644 12.78 -5.19 -26.95
CA LEU A 644 12.71 -3.79 -27.31
C LEU A 644 11.38 -3.42 -27.96
N PRO A 645 10.96 -2.15 -27.88
CA PRO A 645 9.92 -1.61 -28.75
C PRO A 645 10.26 -1.86 -30.23
N HIS A 646 9.21 -2.02 -31.06
CA HIS A 646 9.40 -2.36 -32.48
C HIS A 646 10.28 -1.34 -33.19
N GLY A 647 11.34 -1.81 -33.84
CA GLY A 647 12.27 -0.99 -34.60
C GLY A 647 13.32 -0.24 -33.76
N ALA A 648 13.35 -0.40 -32.45
CA ALA A 648 14.34 0.25 -31.60
C ALA A 648 15.72 -0.40 -31.74
N ALA A 649 16.76 0.45 -31.80
CA ALA A 649 18.16 0.04 -31.70
C ALA A 649 18.76 0.51 -30.37
N VAL A 650 19.82 -0.16 -29.92
CA VAL A 650 20.51 0.15 -28.65
C VAL A 650 21.86 0.78 -28.93
N ALA A 651 22.06 1.99 -28.46
CA ALA A 651 23.32 2.71 -28.58
C ALA A 651 24.38 2.17 -27.58
N LYS A 652 23.97 1.91 -26.36
CA LYS A 652 24.85 1.38 -25.30
C LYS A 652 24.07 0.77 -24.13
N VAL A 653 24.72 -0.12 -23.40
CA VAL A 653 24.27 -0.61 -22.09
C VAL A 653 25.33 -0.22 -21.05
N THR A 654 24.91 0.50 -20.02
CA THR A 654 25.78 0.97 -18.93
C THR A 654 25.31 0.37 -17.62
N LEU A 655 26.23 -0.12 -16.80
CA LEU A 655 25.93 -0.63 -15.47
C LEU A 655 26.25 0.44 -14.43
N LEU A 656 25.35 0.74 -13.51
CA LEU A 656 25.53 1.64 -12.37
C LEU A 656 25.44 0.82 -11.08
N SER A 657 26.28 1.10 -10.09
CA SER A 657 26.30 0.34 -8.82
C SER A 657 26.82 1.19 -7.66
N PRO A 658 26.22 1.14 -6.48
CA PRO A 658 26.82 1.70 -5.27
C PRO A 658 27.90 0.80 -4.67
N ASP A 659 27.95 -0.48 -5.07
CA ASP A 659 28.83 -1.50 -4.48
C ASP A 659 30.21 -1.58 -5.13
N ARG A 660 30.47 -0.76 -6.16
CA ARG A 660 31.77 -0.73 -6.87
C ARG A 660 32.12 0.68 -7.36
N ALA A 661 33.42 0.98 -7.39
CA ALA A 661 33.91 2.29 -7.82
C ALA A 661 33.91 2.46 -9.36
N GLU A 662 34.19 1.39 -10.11
CA GLU A 662 34.25 1.39 -11.57
C GLU A 662 33.01 0.73 -12.17
N VAL A 663 32.46 1.38 -13.17
CA VAL A 663 31.23 0.98 -13.84
C VAL A 663 31.54 0.66 -15.29
N PRO A 664 31.55 -0.63 -15.68
CA PRO A 664 31.86 -1.02 -17.04
C PRO A 664 30.68 -0.72 -17.99
N ALA A 665 31.01 -0.27 -19.20
CA ALA A 665 30.07 -0.43 -20.31
C ALA A 665 29.95 -1.94 -20.60
N LEU A 666 28.70 -2.43 -20.66
CA LEU A 666 28.46 -3.84 -20.94
C LEU A 666 28.43 -4.11 -22.44
N SER A 667 29.15 -5.14 -22.87
CA SER A 667 28.96 -5.67 -24.21
C SER A 667 27.53 -6.22 -24.35
N HIS A 668 26.87 -5.89 -25.45
CA HIS A 668 25.53 -6.35 -25.71
C HIS A 668 25.38 -6.91 -27.13
N LYS A 669 24.36 -7.76 -27.32
CA LYS A 669 24.00 -8.34 -28.61
C LYS A 669 22.55 -8.04 -28.90
N MET A 670 22.26 -7.74 -30.16
CA MET A 670 20.90 -7.55 -30.67
C MET A 670 20.48 -8.82 -31.41
N ALA A 671 19.37 -9.44 -31.01
CA ALA A 671 18.78 -10.57 -31.70
C ALA A 671 17.27 -10.63 -31.48
N ASP A 672 16.50 -10.96 -32.50
CA ASP A 672 15.06 -11.19 -32.41
C ASP A 672 14.25 -10.06 -31.76
N GLY A 673 14.62 -8.81 -32.01
CA GLY A 673 13.98 -7.63 -31.38
C GLY A 673 14.23 -7.50 -29.88
N ALA A 674 15.33 -8.08 -29.38
CA ALA A 674 15.75 -7.97 -28.00
C ALA A 674 17.23 -7.59 -27.90
N VAL A 675 17.60 -6.93 -26.80
CA VAL A 675 18.99 -6.74 -26.40
C VAL A 675 19.34 -7.76 -25.34
N ALA A 676 20.52 -8.38 -25.47
CA ALA A 676 21.05 -9.33 -24.49
C ALA A 676 22.42 -8.88 -24.01
N PHE A 677 22.63 -8.96 -22.71
CA PHE A 677 23.89 -8.63 -22.03
C PHE A 677 24.05 -9.46 -20.74
N THR A 678 25.27 -9.51 -20.23
CA THR A 678 25.59 -10.22 -18.97
C THR A 678 26.11 -9.21 -17.95
N VAL A 679 25.54 -9.20 -16.75
CA VAL A 679 26.10 -8.53 -15.58
C VAL A 679 27.15 -9.45 -14.95
N PRO A 680 28.45 -9.10 -15.00
CA PRO A 680 29.50 -10.03 -14.66
C PRO A 680 29.54 -10.41 -13.18
N ARG A 681 29.12 -9.47 -12.31
CA ARG A 681 29.06 -9.67 -10.86
C ARG A 681 28.04 -8.71 -10.26
N LEU A 682 27.05 -9.22 -9.56
CA LEU A 682 26.09 -8.50 -8.76
C LEU A 682 26.41 -8.70 -7.28
N ALA A 683 26.72 -7.64 -6.53
CA ALA A 683 26.85 -7.69 -5.08
C ALA A 683 25.46 -7.55 -4.44
N THR A 684 25.07 -6.37 -3.95
CA THR A 684 23.72 -6.16 -3.43
C THR A 684 22.81 -5.57 -4.51
N TYR A 685 23.27 -4.52 -5.21
CA TYR A 685 22.45 -3.78 -6.17
C TYR A 685 23.21 -3.30 -7.39
N ASP A 686 22.61 -3.50 -8.55
CA ASP A 686 23.05 -2.92 -9.82
C ASP A 686 21.85 -2.36 -10.61
N LEU A 687 22.08 -1.28 -11.33
CA LEU A 687 21.15 -0.71 -12.31
C LEU A 687 21.75 -0.77 -13.71
N ALA A 688 21.18 -1.59 -14.59
CA ALA A 688 21.56 -1.58 -16.00
C ALA A 688 20.69 -0.55 -16.75
N VAL A 689 21.35 0.41 -17.39
CA VAL A 689 20.74 1.47 -18.20
C VAL A 689 20.97 1.16 -19.67
N ILE A 690 19.89 0.86 -20.39
CA ILE A 690 19.87 0.58 -21.81
C ILE A 690 19.45 1.86 -22.53
N GLN A 691 20.38 2.53 -23.20
CA GLN A 691 20.10 3.74 -23.99
C GLN A 691 19.71 3.33 -25.39
N MET A 692 18.47 3.64 -25.79
CA MET A 692 18.00 3.49 -27.18
C MET A 692 18.45 4.68 -28.04
N GLU A 693 18.59 4.45 -29.35
CA GLU A 693 18.94 5.46 -30.35
C GLU A 693 17.83 6.53 -30.57
#